data_53830f18d5423ce72f512f93e169a470
#
_entry.id   53830f18d5423ce72f512f93e169a470
#
_cell.length_a   1.000
_cell.length_b   1.000
_cell.length_c   1.000
_cell.angle_alpha   90.00
_cell.angle_beta   90.00
_cell.angle_gamma   90.00
#
_symmetry.space_group_name_H-M   'P 1'
#
loop_
_entity.id
_entity.type
_entity.pdbx_description
1 polymer ?
#
loop_
_entity_poly.entity_id
_entity_poly.type
_entity_poly.pdbx_seq_one_letter_code
_entity_poly.pdbx_strand_id
1 'polypeptide(L)'
;MKPIEERYLETLAELFPTIARTSTEIINLSSILNLPKGTEHFITDIHGEYEAFSHVLKNGSGAVRKKIREVFGRTLSEEDISELATLVYYPREKMELVRQEKDEEQMDNWYRVMLYRLIAVCRYSSSKYTRSKIRKALPKDFAYVIEELITEREDIEDKEGYYEAIVDSIVRIGRAEPFIAALSELIPRLVVDHLHILGDIYDRGDGADDIMDRLMSHHSLDIQWGNHDVVWMGAAAGSEVCIANVVRVCARYGNLGTLEDGYGINLLPLATFAIRTYGEDLCSCFRLKGQKQETEDTALNMKIHKAISVIQFKLEGQIARRRPEFGLEGRALLHRIDFVKGTVGLDGKEYALLDTNFPTVDRDDPYRLSEEEQQVMGRLKSAFLGCGRLQEHMLFLLNRGALYKVANGNLLYHGCVPLKEDGSFEEVLVYGRIFRGKALYDRLETFVRRAFFSTNPRHREEGRDILWWIWCGKQSPLFGKDKMATFERYFLAEKETHTEKRNPYYDLLDEPEVAERILREFGLQGEHCHIVNGHVPVKKGQSPIRCGGKVLVIDGGFSRAYQGTTGIAGYTLTFNSTGLRLVAHRPFTSTEDAISTGADIHSERVMAEDYTRRLTVGDTDIGESLRERIQELSELLEAYRNGTIAEKK
;
A
#
# COMPACT_ATOMS: atom_id res chain seq x y z
N MET A 1 45.59 -4.78 19.62
CA MET A 1 44.23 -5.12 19.12
C MET A 1 44.39 -5.57 17.67
N LYS A 2 43.76 -6.69 17.28
CA LYS A 2 43.78 -7.12 15.88
C LYS A 2 43.12 -6.07 14.99
N PRO A 3 43.53 -5.91 13.72
CA PRO A 3 42.86 -5.08 12.75
C PRO A 3 41.34 -5.40 12.66
N ILE A 4 40.51 -4.40 12.30
CA ILE A 4 39.06 -4.57 12.20
C ILE A 4 38.72 -5.65 11.17
N GLU A 5 39.43 -5.68 10.06
CA GLU A 5 39.26 -6.65 8.98
C GLU A 5 39.52 -8.09 9.46
N GLU A 6 40.59 -8.35 10.21
CA GLU A 6 40.88 -9.67 10.75
C GLU A 6 39.80 -10.16 11.72
N ARG A 7 39.28 -9.26 12.60
CA ARG A 7 38.17 -9.59 13.50
C ARG A 7 36.86 -9.86 12.75
N TYR A 8 36.62 -9.15 11.66
CA TYR A 8 35.48 -9.39 10.82
C TYR A 8 35.54 -10.75 10.17
N LEU A 9 36.69 -11.12 9.58
CA LEU A 9 36.89 -12.45 8.99
C LEU A 9 36.80 -13.56 10.04
N GLU A 10 37.27 -13.37 11.28
CA GLU A 10 37.08 -14.30 12.39
C GLU A 10 35.58 -14.51 12.71
N THR A 11 34.79 -13.43 12.72
CA THR A 11 33.34 -13.52 12.93
C THR A 11 32.65 -14.25 11.76
N LEU A 12 33.09 -13.98 10.54
CA LEU A 12 32.57 -14.67 9.35
C LEU A 12 32.93 -16.17 9.35
N ALA A 13 34.11 -16.52 9.86
CA ALA A 13 34.56 -17.89 10.03
C ALA A 13 33.72 -18.70 11.06
N GLU A 14 32.99 -18.04 11.95
CA GLU A 14 32.03 -18.74 12.81
C GLU A 14 30.81 -19.28 12.03
N LEU A 15 30.39 -18.58 11.00
CA LEU A 15 29.28 -18.97 10.11
C LEU A 15 29.73 -19.96 9.03
N PHE A 16 30.96 -19.77 8.53
CA PHE A 16 31.55 -20.56 7.44
C PHE A 16 32.89 -21.16 7.88
N PRO A 17 32.90 -22.16 8.77
CA PRO A 17 34.10 -22.59 9.51
C PRO A 17 35.14 -23.32 8.70
N THR A 18 34.86 -23.74 7.44
CA THR A 18 35.76 -24.51 6.61
C THR A 18 35.83 -24.00 5.17
N ILE A 19 36.96 -24.25 4.50
CA ILE A 19 37.16 -24.02 3.07
C ILE A 19 36.01 -24.60 2.25
N ALA A 20 35.61 -25.84 2.54
CA ALA A 20 34.54 -26.51 1.81
C ALA A 20 33.21 -25.79 1.93
N ARG A 21 32.83 -25.36 3.14
CA ARG A 21 31.58 -24.65 3.40
C ARG A 21 31.56 -23.25 2.78
N THR A 22 32.67 -22.52 2.89
CA THR A 22 32.87 -21.22 2.27
C THR A 22 32.78 -21.30 0.74
N SER A 23 33.50 -22.25 0.15
CA SER A 23 33.48 -22.48 -1.31
C SER A 23 32.08 -22.86 -1.83
N THR A 24 31.39 -23.74 -1.10
CA THR A 24 30.00 -24.13 -1.47
C THR A 24 29.08 -22.92 -1.49
N GLU A 25 29.19 -22.03 -0.49
CA GLU A 25 28.34 -20.82 -0.44
C GLU A 25 28.70 -19.84 -1.56
N ILE A 26 29.99 -19.61 -1.87
CA ILE A 26 30.41 -18.79 -3.01
C ILE A 26 29.80 -19.34 -4.32
N ILE A 27 29.87 -20.65 -4.56
CA ILE A 27 29.28 -21.29 -5.74
C ILE A 27 27.77 -21.07 -5.79
N ASN A 28 27.08 -21.27 -4.66
CA ASN A 28 25.65 -21.07 -4.54
C ASN A 28 25.25 -19.64 -4.88
N LEU A 29 25.87 -18.63 -4.23
CA LEU A 29 25.57 -17.22 -4.44
C LEU A 29 25.89 -16.78 -5.89
N SER A 30 27.03 -17.22 -6.44
CA SER A 30 27.43 -16.93 -7.82
C SER A 30 26.45 -17.52 -8.84
N SER A 31 25.90 -18.70 -8.56
CA SER A 31 24.88 -19.33 -9.41
C SER A 31 23.55 -18.56 -9.37
N ILE A 32 23.14 -18.07 -8.19
CA ILE A 32 21.91 -17.28 -8.00
C ILE A 32 21.93 -16.01 -8.84
N LEU A 33 23.07 -15.35 -9.02
CA LEU A 33 23.19 -14.14 -9.84
C LEU A 33 22.72 -14.33 -11.28
N ASN A 34 22.75 -15.57 -11.80
CA ASN A 34 22.35 -15.89 -13.18
C ASN A 34 20.87 -16.30 -13.30
N LEU A 35 20.13 -16.41 -12.20
CA LEU A 35 18.69 -16.68 -12.26
C LEU A 35 17.95 -15.46 -12.81
N PRO A 36 16.79 -15.65 -13.49
CA PRO A 36 15.96 -14.53 -13.91
C PRO A 36 15.55 -13.66 -12.74
N LYS A 37 15.50 -12.32 -12.97
CA LYS A 37 14.95 -11.37 -12.01
C LYS A 37 13.54 -11.78 -11.59
N GLY A 38 13.26 -11.75 -10.31
CA GLY A 38 11.92 -11.97 -9.74
C GLY A 38 10.90 -10.94 -10.26
N THR A 39 9.62 -11.23 -10.07
CA THR A 39 8.52 -10.37 -10.47
C THR A 39 8.12 -9.45 -9.30
N GLU A 40 8.15 -8.15 -9.52
CA GLU A 40 7.69 -7.12 -8.60
C GLU A 40 6.39 -6.52 -9.11
N HIS A 41 5.45 -6.28 -8.20
CA HIS A 41 4.21 -5.57 -8.47
C HIS A 41 4.17 -4.26 -7.68
N PHE A 42 3.66 -3.20 -8.31
CA PHE A 42 3.50 -1.88 -7.71
C PHE A 42 2.02 -1.50 -7.80
N ILE A 43 1.41 -1.17 -6.67
CA ILE A 43 0.00 -0.80 -6.55
C ILE A 43 -0.10 0.42 -5.63
N THR A 44 -1.04 1.32 -5.89
CA THR A 44 -1.27 2.54 -5.11
C THR A 44 -2.76 2.84 -4.99
N ASP A 45 -3.10 3.76 -4.06
CA ASP A 45 -4.43 4.37 -3.93
C ASP A 45 -5.57 3.35 -3.80
N ILE A 46 -5.38 2.35 -2.92
CA ILE A 46 -6.29 1.23 -2.70
C ILE A 46 -7.57 1.70 -2.02
N HIS A 47 -7.46 2.63 -1.06
CA HIS A 47 -8.58 3.32 -0.43
C HIS A 47 -9.69 2.41 0.10
N GLY A 48 -9.35 1.37 0.86
CA GLY A 48 -10.33 0.51 1.50
C GLY A 48 -11.14 -0.41 0.55
N GLU A 49 -10.81 -0.48 -0.72
CA GLU A 49 -11.50 -1.35 -1.70
C GLU A 49 -10.99 -2.79 -1.61
N TYR A 50 -11.32 -3.47 -0.52
CA TYR A 50 -10.79 -4.80 -0.16
C TYR A 50 -11.06 -5.87 -1.20
N GLU A 51 -12.30 -6.01 -1.70
CA GLU A 51 -12.64 -7.08 -2.63
C GLU A 51 -11.85 -7.00 -3.93
N ALA A 52 -11.80 -5.81 -4.55
CA ALA A 52 -11.06 -5.59 -5.79
C ALA A 52 -9.56 -5.79 -5.59
N PHE A 53 -9.00 -5.24 -4.52
CA PHE A 53 -7.59 -5.40 -4.18
C PHE A 53 -7.21 -6.86 -3.89
N SER A 54 -8.02 -7.55 -3.07
CA SER A 54 -7.81 -8.96 -2.75
C SER A 54 -7.84 -9.84 -4.00
N HIS A 55 -8.77 -9.58 -4.94
CA HIS A 55 -8.83 -10.27 -6.21
C HIS A 55 -7.58 -10.03 -7.06
N VAL A 56 -7.11 -8.77 -7.17
CA VAL A 56 -5.88 -8.41 -7.91
C VAL A 56 -4.64 -9.11 -7.32
N LEU A 57 -4.55 -9.25 -6.00
CA LEU A 57 -3.47 -10.02 -5.37
C LEU A 57 -3.57 -11.52 -5.69
N LYS A 58 -4.77 -12.10 -5.63
CA LYS A 58 -4.99 -13.53 -5.89
C LYS A 58 -4.73 -13.91 -7.35
N ASN A 59 -5.15 -13.07 -8.31
CA ASN A 59 -4.92 -13.31 -9.73
C ASN A 59 -3.54 -12.88 -10.22
N GLY A 60 -2.73 -12.23 -9.33
CA GLY A 60 -1.41 -11.70 -9.66
C GLY A 60 -1.47 -10.69 -10.81
N SER A 61 -2.48 -9.81 -10.80
CA SER A 61 -2.74 -8.84 -11.89
C SER A 61 -2.86 -9.51 -13.27
N GLY A 62 -3.54 -10.68 -13.30
CA GLY A 62 -3.73 -11.50 -14.51
C GLY A 62 -2.55 -12.42 -14.85
N ALA A 63 -1.48 -12.42 -14.05
CA ALA A 63 -0.31 -13.25 -14.32
C ALA A 63 -0.58 -14.74 -14.06
N VAL A 64 -1.45 -15.10 -13.11
CA VAL A 64 -1.81 -16.50 -12.82
C VAL A 64 -2.50 -17.12 -14.04
N ARG A 65 -3.54 -16.48 -14.59
CA ARG A 65 -4.23 -16.96 -15.79
C ARG A 65 -3.30 -17.08 -17.00
N LYS A 66 -2.35 -16.14 -17.12
CA LYS A 66 -1.31 -16.23 -18.15
C LYS A 66 -0.43 -17.47 -17.95
N LYS A 67 -0.02 -17.79 -16.69
CA LYS A 67 0.77 -18.99 -16.39
C LYS A 67 0.00 -20.27 -16.72
N ILE A 68 -1.27 -20.35 -16.42
CA ILE A 68 -2.13 -21.48 -16.80
C ILE A 68 -2.12 -21.67 -18.32
N ARG A 69 -2.30 -20.59 -19.11
CA ARG A 69 -2.22 -20.65 -20.57
C ARG A 69 -0.84 -21.05 -21.10
N GLU A 70 0.24 -20.58 -20.45
CA GLU A 70 1.60 -20.96 -20.83
C GLU A 70 1.88 -22.45 -20.60
N VAL A 71 1.30 -23.06 -19.55
CA VAL A 71 1.45 -24.48 -19.22
C VAL A 71 0.64 -25.35 -20.19
N PHE A 72 -0.62 -25.04 -20.40
CA PHE A 72 -1.52 -25.94 -21.11
C PHE A 72 -1.74 -25.60 -22.59
N GLY A 73 -1.33 -24.41 -23.00
CA GLY A 73 -1.45 -23.98 -24.40
C GLY A 73 -2.88 -24.08 -24.92
N ARG A 74 -3.09 -24.94 -25.91
CA ARG A 74 -4.40 -25.22 -26.52
C ARG A 74 -5.05 -26.53 -26.02
N THR A 75 -4.49 -27.20 -25.04
CA THR A 75 -5.01 -28.47 -24.50
C THR A 75 -6.20 -28.27 -23.57
N LEU A 76 -6.36 -27.09 -22.98
CA LEU A 76 -7.51 -26.69 -22.19
C LEU A 76 -8.38 -25.70 -22.95
N SER A 77 -9.71 -25.82 -22.78
CA SER A 77 -10.68 -24.84 -23.23
C SER A 77 -10.56 -23.52 -22.39
N GLU A 78 -11.11 -22.42 -22.86
CA GLU A 78 -11.19 -21.18 -22.07
C GLU A 78 -12.04 -21.35 -20.81
N GLU A 79 -13.03 -22.24 -20.83
CA GLU A 79 -13.84 -22.60 -19.68
C GLU A 79 -13.01 -23.35 -18.62
N ASP A 80 -12.23 -24.35 -19.01
CA ASP A 80 -11.29 -25.06 -18.12
C ASP A 80 -10.23 -24.13 -17.52
N ILE A 81 -9.70 -23.19 -18.34
CA ILE A 81 -8.74 -22.19 -17.88
C ILE A 81 -9.39 -21.27 -16.86
N SER A 82 -10.64 -20.85 -17.10
CA SER A 82 -11.38 -20.01 -16.17
C SER A 82 -11.69 -20.74 -14.87
N GLU A 83 -12.14 -22.01 -14.95
CA GLU A 83 -12.39 -22.85 -13.78
C GLU A 83 -11.14 -23.03 -12.92
N LEU A 84 -10.02 -23.40 -13.55
CA LEU A 84 -8.74 -23.57 -12.85
C LEU A 84 -8.24 -22.25 -12.23
N ALA A 85 -8.39 -21.13 -12.93
CA ALA A 85 -8.03 -19.82 -12.42
C ALA A 85 -8.90 -19.43 -11.21
N THR A 86 -10.22 -19.63 -11.30
CA THR A 86 -11.15 -19.37 -10.19
C THR A 86 -10.84 -20.26 -8.98
N LEU A 87 -10.46 -21.52 -9.21
CA LEU A 87 -10.02 -22.44 -8.15
C LEU A 87 -8.75 -21.92 -7.45
N VAL A 88 -7.80 -21.36 -8.20
CA VAL A 88 -6.60 -20.73 -7.60
C VAL A 88 -6.97 -19.49 -6.77
N TYR A 89 -7.91 -18.68 -7.24
CA TYR A 89 -8.27 -17.42 -6.55
C TYR A 89 -9.15 -17.65 -5.32
N TYR A 90 -10.08 -18.62 -5.40
CA TYR A 90 -11.12 -18.89 -4.41
C TYR A 90 -11.29 -20.40 -4.19
N PRO A 91 -10.27 -21.11 -3.68
CA PRO A 91 -10.27 -22.57 -3.65
C PRO A 91 -11.41 -23.15 -2.84
N ARG A 92 -11.70 -22.61 -1.67
CA ARG A 92 -12.74 -23.14 -0.76
C ARG A 92 -14.14 -22.95 -1.33
N GLU A 93 -14.42 -21.74 -1.75
CA GLU A 93 -15.71 -21.33 -2.29
C GLU A 93 -16.01 -22.07 -3.61
N LYS A 94 -14.99 -22.22 -4.47
CA LYS A 94 -15.15 -22.94 -5.75
C LYS A 94 -15.36 -24.43 -5.53
N MET A 95 -14.64 -25.06 -4.59
CA MET A 95 -14.86 -26.47 -4.26
C MET A 95 -16.27 -26.72 -3.68
N GLU A 96 -16.76 -25.81 -2.82
CA GLU A 96 -18.12 -25.90 -2.28
C GLU A 96 -19.17 -25.81 -3.39
N LEU A 97 -19.01 -24.88 -4.36
CA LEU A 97 -19.90 -24.76 -5.49
C LEU A 97 -19.94 -26.05 -6.34
N VAL A 98 -18.75 -26.61 -6.66
CA VAL A 98 -18.64 -27.83 -7.46
C VAL A 98 -19.25 -29.04 -6.75
N ARG A 99 -19.12 -29.11 -5.40
CA ARG A 99 -19.69 -30.18 -4.59
C ARG A 99 -21.22 -30.22 -4.65
N GLN A 100 -21.88 -29.09 -4.84
CA GLN A 100 -23.35 -29.04 -5.00
C GLN A 100 -23.84 -29.65 -6.30
N GLU A 101 -22.95 -29.76 -7.30
CA GLU A 101 -23.32 -30.26 -8.65
C GLU A 101 -22.87 -31.71 -8.92
N LYS A 102 -21.99 -32.29 -8.11
CA LYS A 102 -21.33 -33.58 -8.35
C LYS A 102 -21.60 -34.58 -7.24
N ASP A 103 -21.75 -35.83 -7.60
CA ASP A 103 -21.73 -36.95 -6.66
C ASP A 103 -20.27 -37.24 -6.16
N GLU A 104 -20.14 -38.18 -5.21
CA GLU A 104 -18.88 -38.51 -4.57
C GLU A 104 -17.82 -39.03 -5.57
N GLU A 105 -18.20 -39.89 -6.51
CA GLU A 105 -17.27 -40.45 -7.51
C GLU A 105 -16.84 -39.37 -8.51
N GLN A 106 -17.76 -38.53 -8.96
CA GLN A 106 -17.48 -37.43 -9.85
C GLN A 106 -16.60 -36.39 -9.16
N MET A 107 -16.79 -36.18 -7.86
CA MET A 107 -15.98 -35.26 -7.05
C MET A 107 -14.54 -35.75 -6.89
N ASP A 108 -14.35 -37.05 -6.63
CA ASP A 108 -13.03 -37.67 -6.54
C ASP A 108 -12.26 -37.57 -7.86
N ASN A 109 -12.93 -37.78 -8.99
CA ASN A 109 -12.32 -37.61 -10.30
C ASN A 109 -11.97 -36.14 -10.59
N TRP A 110 -12.83 -35.21 -10.21
CA TRP A 110 -12.58 -33.77 -10.32
C TRP A 110 -11.35 -33.36 -9.49
N TYR A 111 -11.22 -33.84 -8.23
CA TYR A 111 -10.05 -33.60 -7.40
C TYR A 111 -8.76 -34.07 -8.06
N ARG A 112 -8.73 -35.26 -8.64
CA ARG A 112 -7.54 -35.77 -9.34
C ARG A 112 -7.13 -34.84 -10.47
N VAL A 113 -8.08 -34.50 -11.34
CA VAL A 113 -7.84 -33.60 -12.47
C VAL A 113 -7.30 -32.26 -12.01
N MET A 114 -7.91 -31.65 -10.99
CA MET A 114 -7.48 -30.33 -10.48
C MET A 114 -6.12 -30.41 -9.79
N LEU A 115 -5.82 -31.48 -9.05
CA LEU A 115 -4.49 -31.69 -8.44
C LEU A 115 -3.41 -31.76 -9.52
N TYR A 116 -3.56 -32.56 -10.57
CA TYR A 116 -2.59 -32.62 -11.68
C TYR A 116 -2.39 -31.26 -12.34
N ARG A 117 -3.47 -30.54 -12.62
CA ARG A 117 -3.43 -29.21 -13.23
C ARG A 117 -2.69 -28.18 -12.33
N LEU A 118 -3.01 -28.16 -11.05
CA LEU A 118 -2.36 -27.25 -10.08
C LEU A 118 -0.87 -27.57 -9.87
N ILE A 119 -0.52 -28.85 -9.79
CA ILE A 119 0.88 -29.30 -9.68
C ILE A 119 1.68 -28.83 -10.90
N ALA A 120 1.14 -28.99 -12.11
CA ALA A 120 1.79 -28.54 -13.35
C ALA A 120 2.02 -27.02 -13.34
N VAL A 121 1.03 -26.22 -12.91
CA VAL A 121 1.17 -24.74 -12.77
C VAL A 121 2.20 -24.38 -11.72
N CYS A 122 2.20 -25.05 -10.55
CA CYS A 122 3.21 -24.84 -9.50
C CYS A 122 4.62 -25.16 -10.01
N ARG A 123 4.81 -26.30 -10.69
CA ARG A 123 6.09 -26.73 -11.27
C ARG A 123 6.60 -25.70 -12.26
N TYR A 124 5.77 -25.25 -13.18
CA TYR A 124 6.14 -24.22 -14.16
C TYR A 124 6.50 -22.89 -13.49
N SER A 125 5.70 -22.46 -12.52
CA SER A 125 5.92 -21.18 -11.82
C SER A 125 7.17 -21.20 -10.94
N SER A 126 7.54 -22.37 -10.39
CA SER A 126 8.71 -22.55 -9.55
C SER A 126 10.03 -22.71 -10.32
N SER A 127 9.98 -22.99 -11.63
CA SER A 127 11.17 -23.33 -12.47
C SER A 127 12.26 -22.24 -12.50
N LYS A 128 11.90 -20.99 -12.18
CA LYS A 128 12.83 -19.85 -12.10
C LYS A 128 13.56 -19.72 -10.77
N TYR A 129 13.29 -20.59 -9.78
CA TYR A 129 13.81 -20.46 -8.42
C TYR A 129 14.76 -21.57 -8.03
N THR A 130 15.60 -21.31 -7.02
CA THR A 130 16.36 -22.35 -6.34
C THR A 130 15.44 -23.24 -5.48
N ARG A 131 15.82 -24.51 -5.27
CA ARG A 131 15.10 -25.40 -4.35
C ARG A 131 14.96 -24.81 -2.94
N SER A 132 15.99 -24.12 -2.45
CA SER A 132 15.96 -23.45 -1.14
C SER A 132 14.86 -22.37 -1.06
N LYS A 133 14.69 -21.56 -2.12
CA LYS A 133 13.63 -20.55 -2.18
C LYS A 133 12.25 -21.20 -2.23
N ILE A 134 12.09 -22.26 -3.01
CA ILE A 134 10.85 -23.04 -3.09
C ILE A 134 10.48 -23.58 -1.70
N ARG A 135 11.39 -24.28 -1.02
CA ARG A 135 11.15 -24.84 0.33
C ARG A 135 10.65 -23.82 1.33
N LYS A 136 11.19 -22.59 1.30
CA LYS A 136 10.73 -21.50 2.17
C LYS A 136 9.32 -21.00 1.83
N ALA A 137 8.85 -21.25 0.60
CA ALA A 137 7.52 -20.86 0.16
C ALA A 137 6.46 -21.93 0.44
N LEU A 138 6.86 -23.19 0.62
CA LEU A 138 5.93 -24.31 0.81
C LEU A 138 5.12 -24.20 2.10
N PRO A 139 3.83 -24.59 2.06
CA PRO A 139 2.99 -24.72 3.25
C PRO A 139 3.52 -25.83 4.15
N LYS A 140 3.60 -25.59 5.48
CA LYS A 140 4.26 -26.49 6.43
C LYS A 140 3.68 -27.92 6.41
N ASP A 141 2.36 -28.05 6.31
CA ASP A 141 1.67 -29.34 6.46
C ASP A 141 1.92 -30.30 5.27
N PHE A 142 2.18 -29.74 4.08
CA PHE A 142 2.35 -30.53 2.85
C PHE A 142 3.71 -30.33 2.19
N ALA A 143 4.66 -29.68 2.86
CA ALA A 143 5.92 -29.23 2.27
C ALA A 143 6.67 -30.35 1.54
N TYR A 144 6.83 -31.52 2.18
CA TYR A 144 7.55 -32.66 1.59
C TYR A 144 6.86 -33.17 0.32
N VAL A 145 5.54 -33.41 0.40
CA VAL A 145 4.79 -33.98 -0.72
C VAL A 145 4.73 -33.01 -1.90
N ILE A 146 4.51 -31.71 -1.62
CA ILE A 146 4.49 -30.70 -2.69
C ILE A 146 5.88 -30.57 -3.32
N GLU A 147 6.96 -30.54 -2.51
CA GLU A 147 8.31 -30.47 -3.04
C GLU A 147 8.61 -31.63 -3.99
N GLU A 148 8.23 -32.86 -3.61
CA GLU A 148 8.42 -34.06 -4.46
C GLU A 148 7.66 -33.90 -5.79
N LEU A 149 6.38 -33.50 -5.74
CA LEU A 149 5.52 -33.36 -6.92
C LEU A 149 5.94 -32.25 -7.89
N ILE A 150 6.55 -31.15 -7.41
CA ILE A 150 6.90 -29.99 -8.26
C ILE A 150 8.37 -29.99 -8.72
N THR A 151 9.23 -30.79 -8.10
CA THR A 151 10.68 -30.76 -8.37
C THR A 151 11.07 -31.72 -9.45
N GLU A 152 10.40 -32.86 -9.54
CA GLU A 152 10.71 -33.90 -10.49
C GLU A 152 10.08 -33.67 -11.87
N ARG A 153 10.67 -34.28 -12.92
CA ARG A 153 10.14 -34.17 -14.28
C ARG A 153 9.11 -35.28 -14.53
N GLU A 154 8.04 -34.94 -15.26
CA GLU A 154 6.99 -35.90 -15.65
C GLU A 154 7.46 -36.96 -16.67
N ASP A 155 8.52 -36.65 -17.42
CA ASP A 155 9.07 -37.51 -18.50
C ASP A 155 9.96 -38.64 -18.02
N ILE A 156 9.97 -38.96 -16.71
CA ILE A 156 10.70 -40.09 -16.15
C ILE A 156 9.73 -41.26 -15.97
N GLU A 157 9.71 -42.20 -16.94
CA GLU A 157 8.84 -43.39 -16.96
C GLU A 157 8.86 -44.18 -15.64
N ASP A 158 9.99 -44.28 -14.96
CA ASP A 158 10.12 -45.02 -13.71
C ASP A 158 9.37 -44.45 -12.50
N LYS A 159 8.90 -43.19 -12.57
CA LYS A 159 8.20 -42.51 -11.47
C LYS A 159 6.72 -42.15 -11.74
N GLU A 160 6.20 -42.43 -12.94
CA GLU A 160 4.80 -42.09 -13.27
C GLU A 160 3.83 -42.73 -12.28
N GLY A 161 3.91 -44.04 -12.05
CA GLY A 161 3.07 -44.75 -11.07
C GLY A 161 3.26 -44.26 -9.61
N TYR A 162 4.44 -43.74 -9.28
CA TYR A 162 4.68 -43.14 -7.94
C TYR A 162 3.89 -41.84 -7.74
N TYR A 163 3.86 -40.97 -8.74
CA TYR A 163 3.08 -39.72 -8.66
C TYR A 163 1.58 -39.96 -8.66
N GLU A 164 1.11 -40.88 -9.51
CA GLU A 164 -0.28 -41.31 -9.51
C GLU A 164 -0.68 -41.85 -8.11
N ALA A 165 0.14 -42.68 -7.51
CA ALA A 165 -0.11 -43.22 -6.17
C ALA A 165 -0.15 -42.15 -5.08
N ILE A 166 0.62 -41.07 -5.20
CA ILE A 166 0.57 -39.93 -4.27
C ILE A 166 -0.79 -39.23 -4.41
N VAL A 167 -1.20 -38.84 -5.64
CA VAL A 167 -2.43 -38.14 -5.90
C VAL A 167 -3.63 -38.98 -5.47
N ASP A 168 -3.67 -40.27 -5.84
CA ASP A 168 -4.72 -41.19 -5.41
C ASP A 168 -4.79 -41.35 -3.89
N SER A 169 -3.65 -41.37 -3.23
CA SER A 169 -3.61 -41.43 -1.76
C SER A 169 -4.17 -40.17 -1.12
N ILE A 170 -3.86 -38.99 -1.67
CA ILE A 170 -4.40 -37.70 -1.17
C ILE A 170 -5.94 -37.72 -1.26
N VAL A 171 -6.50 -38.17 -2.39
CA VAL A 171 -7.96 -38.24 -2.58
C VAL A 171 -8.56 -39.28 -1.66
N ARG A 172 -8.03 -40.51 -1.65
CA ARG A 172 -8.56 -41.64 -0.87
C ARG A 172 -8.59 -41.40 0.65
N ILE A 173 -7.64 -40.65 1.20
CA ILE A 173 -7.60 -40.31 2.63
C ILE A 173 -8.38 -39.03 2.97
N GLY A 174 -9.13 -38.47 2.01
CA GLY A 174 -9.96 -37.26 2.20
C GLY A 174 -9.15 -35.97 2.43
N ARG A 175 -7.95 -35.85 1.85
CA ARG A 175 -7.09 -34.67 2.00
C ARG A 175 -6.99 -33.80 0.74
N ALA A 176 -7.82 -34.06 -0.27
CA ALA A 176 -7.78 -33.34 -1.54
C ALA A 176 -8.03 -31.82 -1.36
N GLU A 177 -9.07 -31.44 -0.62
CA GLU A 177 -9.42 -30.03 -0.43
C GLU A 177 -8.35 -29.19 0.23
N PRO A 178 -7.80 -29.56 1.42
CA PRO A 178 -6.71 -28.80 2.02
C PRO A 178 -5.46 -28.82 1.16
N PHE A 179 -5.21 -29.84 0.36
CA PHE A 179 -4.06 -29.89 -0.54
C PHE A 179 -4.25 -28.95 -1.75
N ILE A 180 -5.44 -28.91 -2.35
CA ILE A 180 -5.81 -27.98 -3.42
C ILE A 180 -5.70 -26.54 -2.90
N ALA A 181 -6.23 -26.24 -1.70
CA ALA A 181 -6.11 -24.93 -1.10
C ALA A 181 -4.63 -24.52 -0.91
N ALA A 182 -3.79 -25.42 -0.43
CA ALA A 182 -2.35 -25.19 -0.24
C ALA A 182 -1.62 -24.88 -1.57
N LEU A 183 -1.91 -25.62 -2.64
CA LEU A 183 -1.37 -25.36 -3.98
C LEU A 183 -1.88 -24.03 -4.54
N SER A 184 -3.16 -23.72 -4.34
CA SER A 184 -3.78 -22.49 -4.80
C SER A 184 -3.18 -21.25 -4.11
N GLU A 185 -2.86 -21.34 -2.84
CA GLU A 185 -2.16 -20.27 -2.10
C GLU A 185 -0.68 -20.15 -2.52
N LEU A 186 -0.04 -21.24 -2.90
CA LEU A 186 1.35 -21.26 -3.34
C LEU A 186 1.55 -20.59 -4.70
N ILE A 187 0.63 -20.79 -5.66
CA ILE A 187 0.77 -20.29 -7.03
C ILE A 187 0.96 -18.75 -7.09
N PRO A 188 0.09 -17.90 -6.51
CA PRO A 188 0.32 -16.45 -6.51
C PRO A 188 1.65 -16.05 -5.87
N ARG A 189 2.06 -16.75 -4.81
CA ARG A 189 3.35 -16.53 -4.13
C ARG A 189 4.57 -16.86 -5.00
N LEU A 190 4.45 -17.82 -5.91
CA LEU A 190 5.48 -18.16 -6.90
C LEU A 190 5.46 -17.25 -8.13
N VAL A 191 4.32 -16.64 -8.40
CA VAL A 191 4.13 -15.72 -9.55
C VAL A 191 4.66 -14.34 -9.24
N VAL A 192 4.39 -13.80 -8.03
CA VAL A 192 4.81 -12.46 -7.58
C VAL A 192 5.81 -12.60 -6.44
N ASP A 193 7.03 -12.10 -6.65
CA ASP A 193 8.12 -12.19 -5.67
C ASP A 193 8.06 -11.11 -4.61
N HIS A 194 7.66 -9.89 -4.98
CA HIS A 194 7.62 -8.74 -4.09
C HIS A 194 6.50 -7.78 -4.49
N LEU A 195 5.90 -7.14 -3.49
CA LEU A 195 4.83 -6.18 -3.64
C LEU A 195 5.25 -4.82 -3.08
N HIS A 196 5.17 -3.77 -3.90
CA HIS A 196 5.33 -2.39 -3.49
C HIS A 196 3.96 -1.72 -3.41
N ILE A 197 3.60 -1.19 -2.24
CA ILE A 197 2.37 -0.42 -2.04
C ILE A 197 2.76 1.06 -1.92
N LEU A 198 2.33 1.87 -2.87
CA LEU A 198 2.68 3.28 -2.93
C LEU A 198 1.63 4.18 -2.25
N GLY A 199 1.12 3.71 -1.12
CA GLY A 199 0.29 4.48 -0.19
C GLY A 199 -1.19 4.57 -0.52
N ASP A 200 -1.87 5.30 0.34
CA ASP A 200 -3.30 5.51 0.37
C ASP A 200 -4.09 4.19 0.46
N ILE A 201 -3.77 3.44 1.53
CA ILE A 201 -4.49 2.21 1.89
C ILE A 201 -5.84 2.57 2.52
N TYR A 202 -5.85 3.61 3.36
CA TYR A 202 -6.98 4.03 4.17
C TYR A 202 -7.96 4.97 3.45
N ASP A 203 -9.14 5.12 4.08
CA ASP A 203 -10.22 6.03 3.72
C ASP A 203 -10.98 5.66 2.42
N ARG A 204 -12.17 6.24 2.26
CA ARG A 204 -13.12 6.11 1.15
C ARG A 204 -13.90 4.81 1.11
N GLY A 205 -13.27 3.64 1.01
CA GLY A 205 -13.88 2.33 1.18
C GLY A 205 -13.86 1.88 2.63
N ASP A 206 -14.56 0.81 2.94
CA ASP A 206 -14.79 0.31 4.30
C ASP A 206 -13.84 -0.82 4.74
N GLY A 207 -13.08 -1.42 3.82
CA GLY A 207 -12.24 -2.59 4.08
C GLY A 207 -10.76 -2.28 4.32
N ALA A 208 -10.39 -1.10 4.85
CA ALA A 208 -8.99 -0.75 5.06
C ALA A 208 -8.29 -1.64 6.11
N ASP A 209 -8.99 -2.03 7.14
CA ASP A 209 -8.51 -2.94 8.19
C ASP A 209 -8.27 -4.37 7.66
N ASP A 210 -9.15 -4.89 6.82
CA ASP A 210 -8.98 -6.18 6.14
C ASP A 210 -7.83 -6.15 5.13
N ILE A 211 -7.63 -5.02 4.43
CA ILE A 211 -6.47 -4.81 3.55
C ILE A 211 -5.18 -4.89 4.37
N MET A 212 -5.13 -4.25 5.53
CA MET A 212 -3.96 -4.29 6.40
C MET A 212 -3.65 -5.70 6.88
N ASP A 213 -4.65 -6.46 7.33
CA ASP A 213 -4.50 -7.87 7.71
C ASP A 213 -3.99 -8.72 6.54
N ARG A 214 -4.49 -8.47 5.33
CA ARG A 214 -4.03 -9.14 4.11
C ARG A 214 -2.58 -8.81 3.78
N LEU A 215 -2.17 -7.54 3.90
CA LEU A 215 -0.80 -7.10 3.70
C LEU A 215 0.14 -7.68 4.76
N MET A 216 -0.26 -7.73 6.02
CA MET A 216 0.53 -8.33 7.11
C MET A 216 0.81 -9.81 6.88
N SER A 217 -0.09 -10.52 6.22
CA SER A 217 0.07 -11.94 5.85
C SER A 217 0.87 -12.14 4.55
N HIS A 218 1.17 -11.09 3.79
CA HIS A 218 1.87 -11.19 2.52
C HIS A 218 3.36 -11.54 2.72
N HIS A 219 3.90 -12.42 1.89
CA HIS A 219 5.23 -13.00 2.07
C HIS A 219 6.40 -12.02 1.90
N SER A 220 6.24 -10.97 1.08
CA SER A 220 7.29 -9.97 0.84
C SER A 220 6.69 -8.68 0.30
N LEU A 221 6.82 -7.60 1.07
CA LEU A 221 6.35 -6.28 0.64
C LEU A 221 7.09 -5.14 1.33
N ASP A 222 6.94 -3.96 0.75
CA ASP A 222 7.18 -2.67 1.38
C ASP A 222 6.08 -1.65 1.02
N ILE A 223 6.02 -0.56 1.79
CA ILE A 223 4.96 0.43 1.69
C ILE A 223 5.59 1.83 1.65
N GLN A 224 5.21 2.66 0.70
CA GLN A 224 5.47 4.09 0.72
C GLN A 224 4.20 4.76 1.24
N TRP A 225 4.29 5.46 2.38
CA TRP A 225 3.11 6.03 3.02
C TRP A 225 2.43 7.07 2.15
N GLY A 226 1.10 6.99 2.03
CA GLY A 226 0.25 8.00 1.44
C GLY A 226 -0.21 9.06 2.47
N ASN A 227 -0.83 10.13 1.99
CA ASN A 227 -1.34 11.17 2.89
C ASN A 227 -2.49 10.66 3.76
N HIS A 228 -3.34 9.77 3.27
CA HIS A 228 -4.37 9.13 4.08
C HIS A 228 -3.77 8.20 5.13
N ASP A 229 -2.69 7.47 4.82
CA ASP A 229 -2.02 6.61 5.79
C ASP A 229 -1.41 7.42 6.93
N VAL A 230 -0.73 8.55 6.63
CA VAL A 230 -0.08 9.36 7.68
C VAL A 230 -1.07 10.06 8.62
N VAL A 231 -2.27 10.41 8.16
CA VAL A 231 -3.29 10.96 9.08
C VAL A 231 -3.82 9.89 10.03
N TRP A 232 -3.98 8.64 9.57
CA TRP A 232 -4.30 7.50 10.42
C TRP A 232 -3.17 7.18 11.40
N MET A 233 -1.90 7.23 10.94
CA MET A 233 -0.73 7.11 11.83
C MET A 233 -0.74 8.21 12.91
N GLY A 234 -1.06 9.45 12.53
CA GLY A 234 -1.19 10.57 13.46
C GLY A 234 -2.29 10.34 14.50
N ALA A 235 -3.43 9.81 14.07
CA ALA A 235 -4.55 9.47 14.96
C ALA A 235 -4.16 8.36 15.96
N ALA A 236 -3.52 7.30 15.49
CA ALA A 236 -3.02 6.21 16.33
C ALA A 236 -1.91 6.64 17.28
N ALA A 237 -1.11 7.65 16.93
CA ALA A 237 -0.13 8.28 17.83
C ALA A 237 -0.77 9.23 18.87
N GLY A 238 -2.10 9.43 18.82
CA GLY A 238 -2.86 10.26 19.74
C GLY A 238 -2.89 11.76 19.40
N SER A 239 -2.70 12.12 18.12
CA SER A 239 -2.93 13.48 17.60
C SER A 239 -4.41 13.74 17.47
N GLU A 240 -4.96 14.63 18.32
CA GLU A 240 -6.41 14.90 18.35
C GLU A 240 -6.92 15.49 17.02
N VAL A 241 -6.12 16.32 16.37
CA VAL A 241 -6.49 16.86 15.04
C VAL A 241 -6.51 15.77 13.97
N CYS A 242 -5.59 14.81 14.00
CA CYS A 242 -5.60 13.66 13.09
C CYS A 242 -6.79 12.74 13.36
N ILE A 243 -7.13 12.49 14.65
CA ILE A 243 -8.33 11.75 15.03
C ILE A 243 -9.58 12.42 14.47
N ALA A 244 -9.71 13.74 14.64
CA ALA A 244 -10.85 14.49 14.11
C ALA A 244 -10.91 14.42 12.57
N ASN A 245 -9.77 14.49 11.88
CA ASN A 245 -9.70 14.32 10.42
C ASN A 245 -10.12 12.93 9.97
N VAL A 246 -9.62 11.87 10.62
CA VAL A 246 -9.99 10.47 10.31
C VAL A 246 -11.49 10.27 10.46
N VAL A 247 -12.06 10.62 11.62
CA VAL A 247 -13.50 10.47 11.87
C VAL A 247 -14.34 11.30 10.88
N ARG A 248 -13.91 12.54 10.56
CA ARG A 248 -14.59 13.38 9.57
C ARG A 248 -14.55 12.76 8.16
N VAL A 249 -13.42 12.21 7.75
CA VAL A 249 -13.31 11.57 6.44
C VAL A 249 -14.20 10.33 6.37
N CYS A 250 -14.18 9.48 7.41
CA CYS A 250 -15.08 8.34 7.51
C CYS A 250 -16.56 8.76 7.47
N ALA A 251 -16.96 9.79 8.21
CA ALA A 251 -18.33 10.31 8.17
C ALA A 251 -18.71 10.81 6.76
N ARG A 252 -17.80 11.52 6.08
CA ARG A 252 -18.04 12.04 4.72
C ARG A 252 -18.28 10.95 3.69
N TYR A 253 -17.58 9.83 3.79
CA TYR A 253 -17.69 8.71 2.85
C TYR A 253 -18.70 7.65 3.29
N GLY A 254 -19.25 7.76 4.50
CA GLY A 254 -20.24 6.82 5.03
C GLY A 254 -19.62 5.49 5.52
N ASN A 255 -18.31 5.47 5.81
CA ASN A 255 -17.59 4.29 6.25
C ASN A 255 -17.16 4.36 7.73
N LEU A 256 -18.03 4.87 8.60
CA LEU A 256 -17.81 4.85 10.06
C LEU A 256 -17.63 3.41 10.61
N GLY A 257 -18.19 2.42 9.92
CA GLY A 257 -18.00 0.98 10.22
C GLY A 257 -16.54 0.56 10.26
N THR A 258 -15.65 1.15 9.46
CA THR A 258 -14.20 0.91 9.58
C THR A 258 -13.68 1.23 11.00
N LEU A 259 -14.21 2.29 11.63
CA LEU A 259 -13.84 2.64 13.00
C LEU A 259 -14.52 1.74 14.03
N GLU A 260 -15.84 1.52 13.92
CA GLU A 260 -16.64 0.81 14.92
C GLU A 260 -16.48 -0.71 14.80
N ASP A 261 -16.72 -1.28 13.65
CA ASP A 261 -16.66 -2.73 13.41
C ASP A 261 -15.22 -3.20 13.17
N GLY A 262 -14.47 -2.48 12.35
CA GLY A 262 -13.09 -2.82 11.99
C GLY A 262 -12.11 -2.68 13.16
N TYR A 263 -12.15 -1.55 13.86
CA TYR A 263 -11.21 -1.25 14.95
C TYR A 263 -11.84 -1.23 16.36
N GLY A 264 -13.15 -1.39 16.50
CA GLY A 264 -13.82 -1.35 17.79
C GLY A 264 -13.76 0.03 18.47
N ILE A 265 -13.61 1.10 17.71
CA ILE A 265 -13.55 2.48 18.20
C ILE A 265 -14.97 2.98 18.43
N ASN A 266 -15.37 3.13 19.70
CA ASN A 266 -16.72 3.54 20.06
C ASN A 266 -17.00 5.02 19.74
N LEU A 267 -17.90 5.27 18.78
CA LEU A 267 -18.32 6.61 18.36
C LEU A 267 -19.58 7.10 19.11
N LEU A 268 -20.21 6.32 19.98
CA LEU A 268 -21.40 6.69 20.73
C LEU A 268 -21.27 8.01 21.52
N PRO A 269 -20.14 8.35 22.17
CA PRO A 269 -19.97 9.64 22.81
C PRO A 269 -20.07 10.83 21.85
N LEU A 270 -19.49 10.69 20.65
CA LEU A 270 -19.57 11.70 19.59
C LEU A 270 -20.98 11.78 19.00
N ALA A 271 -21.64 10.65 18.75
CA ALA A 271 -23.02 10.60 18.24
C ALA A 271 -23.99 11.26 19.24
N THR A 272 -23.86 10.97 20.55
CA THR A 272 -24.67 11.56 21.60
C THR A 272 -24.46 13.08 21.68
N PHE A 273 -23.21 13.53 21.60
CA PHE A 273 -22.87 14.97 21.55
C PHE A 273 -23.47 15.62 20.30
N ALA A 274 -23.35 15.00 19.13
CA ALA A 274 -23.87 15.51 17.87
C ALA A 274 -25.40 15.67 17.91
N ILE A 275 -26.13 14.70 18.44
CA ILE A 275 -27.59 14.75 18.59
C ILE A 275 -28.00 15.88 19.54
N ARG A 276 -27.34 16.03 20.69
CA ARG A 276 -27.67 17.10 21.64
C ARG A 276 -27.39 18.51 21.09
N THR A 277 -26.26 18.63 20.37
CA THR A 277 -25.78 19.93 19.90
C THR A 277 -26.48 20.38 18.61
N TYR A 278 -26.77 19.44 17.71
CA TYR A 278 -27.29 19.70 16.36
C TYR A 278 -28.63 18.96 16.11
N GLY A 279 -29.40 18.65 17.16
CA GLY A 279 -30.64 17.84 17.03
C GLY A 279 -31.64 18.42 16.07
N GLU A 280 -31.86 19.76 16.13
CA GLU A 280 -32.79 20.53 15.25
C GLU A 280 -32.15 21.00 13.94
N ASP A 281 -30.84 20.76 13.75
CA ASP A 281 -30.10 21.17 12.56
C ASP A 281 -30.18 20.09 11.48
N LEU A 282 -30.53 20.48 10.27
CA LEU A 282 -30.54 19.55 9.11
C LEU A 282 -29.13 19.14 8.65
N CYS A 283 -28.09 19.87 9.04
CA CYS A 283 -26.70 19.66 8.66
C CYS A 283 -26.49 19.45 7.15
N SER A 284 -27.25 20.14 6.31
CA SER A 284 -27.33 19.92 4.86
C SER A 284 -26.00 20.11 4.12
N CYS A 285 -25.07 20.90 4.69
CA CYS A 285 -23.70 21.07 4.17
C CYS A 285 -22.82 19.84 4.36
N PHE A 286 -23.25 18.89 5.19
CA PHE A 286 -22.47 17.73 5.63
C PHE A 286 -22.99 16.39 5.07
N ARG A 287 -23.70 16.45 3.92
CA ARG A 287 -24.16 15.25 3.23
C ARG A 287 -23.02 14.29 2.89
N LEU A 288 -23.33 12.99 2.93
CA LEU A 288 -22.40 11.96 2.52
C LEU A 288 -22.11 12.07 1.02
N LYS A 289 -20.88 11.74 0.63
CA LYS A 289 -20.50 11.75 -0.78
C LYS A 289 -21.26 10.65 -1.54
N GLY A 290 -22.02 11.04 -2.56
CA GLY A 290 -22.82 10.09 -3.37
C GLY A 290 -24.20 9.75 -2.80
N GLN A 291 -24.60 10.36 -1.68
CA GLN A 291 -25.92 10.17 -1.07
C GLN A 291 -27.04 10.54 -2.04
N LYS A 292 -27.98 9.60 -2.27
CA LYS A 292 -29.15 9.82 -3.14
C LYS A 292 -30.45 10.05 -2.36
N GLN A 293 -30.55 9.48 -1.16
CA GLN A 293 -31.74 9.58 -0.29
C GLN A 293 -31.31 9.86 1.15
N GLU A 294 -32.17 10.54 1.90
CA GLU A 294 -32.02 10.75 3.34
C GLU A 294 -32.76 9.64 4.09
N THR A 295 -32.05 8.98 5.02
CA THR A 295 -32.57 8.01 5.98
C THR A 295 -32.23 8.49 7.39
N GLU A 296 -32.78 7.88 8.43
CA GLU A 296 -32.44 8.22 9.81
C GLU A 296 -30.93 8.05 10.08
N ASP A 297 -30.32 7.01 9.56
CA ASP A 297 -28.89 6.72 9.70
C ASP A 297 -28.03 7.82 9.00
N THR A 298 -28.42 8.23 7.79
CA THR A 298 -27.69 9.29 7.09
C THR A 298 -27.88 10.65 7.78
N ALA A 299 -29.04 10.93 8.37
CA ALA A 299 -29.28 12.15 9.16
C ALA A 299 -28.41 12.20 10.41
N LEU A 300 -28.26 11.07 11.11
CA LEU A 300 -27.35 10.97 12.26
C LEU A 300 -25.90 11.16 11.82
N ASN A 301 -25.48 10.49 10.73
CA ASN A 301 -24.14 10.65 10.18
C ASN A 301 -23.81 12.10 9.82
N MET A 302 -24.76 12.86 9.21
CA MET A 302 -24.57 14.28 8.89
C MET A 302 -24.35 15.13 10.16
N LYS A 303 -25.02 14.82 11.27
CA LYS A 303 -24.81 15.48 12.57
C LYS A 303 -23.44 15.16 13.15
N ILE A 304 -23.03 13.90 13.12
CA ILE A 304 -21.69 13.44 13.52
C ILE A 304 -20.63 14.15 12.68
N HIS A 305 -20.83 14.19 11.36
CA HIS A 305 -19.94 14.83 10.40
C HIS A 305 -19.76 16.34 10.71
N LYS A 306 -20.85 17.07 10.97
CA LYS A 306 -20.79 18.47 11.38
C LYS A 306 -20.06 18.65 12.71
N ALA A 307 -20.43 17.87 13.72
CA ALA A 307 -19.86 17.97 15.07
C ALA A 307 -18.33 17.79 15.04
N ILE A 308 -17.85 16.72 14.40
CA ILE A 308 -16.41 16.46 14.33
C ILE A 308 -15.68 17.44 13.42
N SER A 309 -16.33 18.00 12.38
CA SER A 309 -15.73 19.02 11.53
C SER A 309 -15.50 20.34 12.28
N VAL A 310 -16.45 20.77 13.10
CA VAL A 310 -16.28 21.97 13.94
C VAL A 310 -15.15 21.78 14.96
N ILE A 311 -15.10 20.61 15.61
CA ILE A 311 -13.98 20.23 16.50
C ILE A 311 -12.65 20.25 15.74
N GLN A 312 -12.59 19.69 14.55
CA GLN A 312 -11.40 19.70 13.69
C GLN A 312 -10.92 21.14 13.40
N PHE A 313 -11.80 22.04 12.99
CA PHE A 313 -11.41 23.43 12.69
C PHE A 313 -10.86 24.16 13.91
N LYS A 314 -11.39 23.87 15.11
CA LYS A 314 -10.82 24.38 16.36
C LYS A 314 -9.40 23.84 16.60
N LEU A 315 -9.19 22.54 16.49
CA LEU A 315 -7.89 21.90 16.69
C LEU A 315 -6.87 22.35 15.65
N GLU A 316 -7.27 22.53 14.39
CA GLU A 316 -6.41 23.07 13.32
C GLU A 316 -5.94 24.49 13.64
N GLY A 317 -6.84 25.35 14.14
CA GLY A 317 -6.49 26.70 14.58
C GLY A 317 -5.54 26.71 15.77
N GLN A 318 -5.67 25.76 16.71
CA GLN A 318 -4.71 25.61 17.81
C GLN A 318 -3.32 25.24 17.31
N ILE A 319 -3.20 24.33 16.33
CA ILE A 319 -1.90 23.98 15.75
C ILE A 319 -1.32 25.16 14.97
N ALA A 320 -2.12 25.84 14.12
CA ALA A 320 -1.66 26.99 13.37
C ALA A 320 -1.08 28.09 14.30
N ARG A 321 -1.70 28.31 15.47
CA ARG A 321 -1.21 29.27 16.47
C ARG A 321 0.10 28.84 17.14
N ARG A 322 0.27 27.53 17.47
CA ARG A 322 1.49 27.04 18.16
C ARG A 322 2.64 26.68 17.19
N ARG A 323 2.32 26.52 15.89
CA ARG A 323 3.28 26.19 14.83
C ARG A 323 3.17 27.16 13.64
N PRO A 324 3.43 28.44 13.83
CA PRO A 324 3.34 29.41 12.74
C PRO A 324 4.30 29.08 11.58
N GLU A 325 5.42 28.39 11.88
CA GLU A 325 6.37 27.91 10.88
C GLU A 325 5.78 26.94 9.85
N PHE A 326 4.62 26.34 10.11
CA PHE A 326 3.93 25.46 9.16
C PHE A 326 3.20 26.21 8.04
N GLY A 327 3.02 27.54 8.18
CA GLY A 327 2.37 28.37 7.16
C GLY A 327 0.89 28.01 6.92
N LEU A 328 0.17 27.60 7.98
CA LEU A 328 -1.20 27.08 7.90
C LEU A 328 -2.25 28.04 8.49
N GLU A 329 -1.94 29.32 8.63
CA GLU A 329 -2.87 30.33 9.13
C GLU A 329 -4.12 30.47 8.24
N GLY A 330 -4.00 30.15 6.94
CA GLY A 330 -5.11 30.12 6.00
C GLY A 330 -6.17 29.05 6.31
N ARG A 331 -5.87 28.05 7.15
CA ARG A 331 -6.82 27.03 7.61
C ARG A 331 -7.59 27.45 8.86
N ALA A 332 -7.08 28.42 9.61
CA ALA A 332 -7.68 28.93 10.82
C ALA A 332 -8.72 30.01 10.47
N LEU A 333 -9.94 29.62 10.09
CA LEU A 333 -10.96 30.51 9.56
C LEU A 333 -12.04 30.93 10.57
N LEU A 334 -12.21 30.21 11.69
CA LEU A 334 -13.28 30.47 12.64
C LEU A 334 -13.25 31.88 13.22
N HIS A 335 -12.08 32.49 13.43
CA HIS A 335 -11.95 33.87 13.93
C HIS A 335 -12.28 34.93 12.87
N ARG A 336 -12.46 34.55 11.60
CA ARG A 336 -12.81 35.44 10.49
C ARG A 336 -14.30 35.48 10.23
N ILE A 337 -15.10 34.73 11.00
CA ILE A 337 -16.55 34.67 10.86
C ILE A 337 -17.17 35.89 11.55
N ASP A 338 -17.97 36.65 10.82
CA ASP A 338 -18.93 37.62 11.37
C ASP A 338 -20.25 36.89 11.68
N PHE A 339 -20.42 36.47 12.92
CA PHE A 339 -21.62 35.73 13.36
C PHE A 339 -22.90 36.53 13.33
N VAL A 340 -22.84 37.87 13.22
CA VAL A 340 -24.02 38.75 13.12
C VAL A 340 -24.49 38.83 11.67
N LYS A 341 -23.57 39.01 10.74
CA LYS A 341 -23.86 39.05 9.31
C LYS A 341 -24.00 37.65 8.68
N GLY A 342 -23.48 36.63 9.31
CA GLY A 342 -23.38 35.27 8.71
C GLY A 342 -22.40 35.20 7.55
N THR A 343 -21.27 35.91 7.64
CA THR A 343 -20.24 35.96 6.58
C THR A 343 -18.87 35.55 7.11
N VAL A 344 -17.97 35.22 6.20
CA VAL A 344 -16.54 34.94 6.51
C VAL A 344 -15.65 35.75 5.58
N GLY A 345 -14.60 36.35 6.13
CA GLY A 345 -13.58 37.10 5.37
C GLY A 345 -12.48 36.19 4.81
N LEU A 346 -12.33 36.17 3.48
CA LEU A 346 -11.24 35.43 2.79
C LEU A 346 -10.63 36.35 1.73
N ASP A 347 -9.31 36.46 1.72
CA ASP A 347 -8.52 37.17 0.70
C ASP A 347 -9.04 38.59 0.43
N GLY A 348 -9.48 39.28 1.49
CA GLY A 348 -10.01 40.66 1.42
C GLY A 348 -11.45 40.77 0.92
N LYS A 349 -12.15 39.68 0.70
CA LYS A 349 -13.58 39.62 0.34
C LYS A 349 -14.40 38.98 1.46
N GLU A 350 -15.70 39.41 1.56
CA GLU A 350 -16.67 38.74 2.45
C GLU A 350 -17.53 37.77 1.64
N TYR A 351 -17.72 36.55 2.18
CA TYR A 351 -18.54 35.47 1.59
C TYR A 351 -19.65 35.08 2.56
N ALA A 352 -20.87 34.89 2.04
CA ALA A 352 -21.98 34.40 2.84
C ALA A 352 -21.80 32.92 3.22
N LEU A 353 -22.06 32.60 4.48
CA LEU A 353 -22.04 31.22 4.96
C LEU A 353 -23.35 30.52 4.60
N LEU A 354 -23.24 29.30 4.06
CA LEU A 354 -24.37 28.39 3.79
C LEU A 354 -24.99 27.85 5.09
N ASP A 355 -24.22 27.80 6.16
CA ASP A 355 -24.63 27.35 7.47
C ASP A 355 -23.94 28.22 8.52
N THR A 356 -24.76 28.87 9.35
CA THR A 356 -24.33 29.84 10.39
C THR A 356 -24.50 29.30 11.80
N ASN A 357 -24.89 28.01 11.94
CA ASN A 357 -25.15 27.39 13.23
C ASN A 357 -23.89 26.79 13.84
N PHE A 358 -23.20 27.58 14.67
CA PHE A 358 -21.96 27.17 15.38
C PHE A 358 -22.16 27.30 16.91
N PRO A 359 -23.03 26.47 17.54
CA PRO A 359 -23.44 26.66 18.92
C PRO A 359 -22.30 26.45 19.94
N THR A 360 -21.23 25.76 19.56
CA THR A 360 -20.09 25.48 20.45
C THR A 360 -18.90 26.41 20.23
N VAL A 361 -18.97 27.31 19.23
CA VAL A 361 -17.87 28.24 18.94
C VAL A 361 -17.97 29.46 19.85
N ASP A 362 -16.96 29.61 20.72
CA ASP A 362 -16.81 30.81 21.55
C ASP A 362 -16.33 31.99 20.68
N ARG A 363 -17.02 33.11 20.73
CA ARG A 363 -16.69 34.29 19.91
C ARG A 363 -15.40 34.98 20.34
N ASP A 364 -15.05 34.89 21.63
CA ASP A 364 -13.86 35.50 22.20
C ASP A 364 -12.61 34.62 21.99
N ASP A 365 -12.78 33.28 21.97
CA ASP A 365 -11.74 32.33 21.64
C ASP A 365 -12.29 31.20 20.74
N PRO A 366 -12.42 31.44 19.42
CA PRO A 366 -13.06 30.50 18.49
C PRO A 366 -12.40 29.11 18.37
N TYR A 367 -11.20 28.98 18.85
CA TYR A 367 -10.46 27.71 18.78
C TYR A 367 -10.45 26.93 20.10
N ARG A 368 -11.08 27.46 21.16
CA ARG A 368 -11.24 26.75 22.42
C ARG A 368 -12.29 25.64 22.26
N LEU A 369 -11.94 24.42 22.62
CA LEU A 369 -12.90 23.34 22.75
C LEU A 369 -13.82 23.61 23.97
N SER A 370 -15.12 23.36 23.83
CA SER A 370 -16.03 23.31 24.97
C SER A 370 -15.67 22.12 25.90
N GLU A 371 -16.18 22.12 27.12
CA GLU A 371 -15.94 21.00 28.05
C GLU A 371 -16.44 19.67 27.49
N GLU A 372 -17.58 19.67 26.80
CA GLU A 372 -18.15 18.48 26.18
C GLU A 372 -17.29 18.00 25.01
N GLU A 373 -16.83 18.92 24.15
CA GLU A 373 -15.90 18.60 23.06
C GLU A 373 -14.59 18.03 23.56
N GLN A 374 -14.03 18.56 24.66
CA GLN A 374 -12.84 18.01 25.33
C GLN A 374 -13.07 16.60 25.82
N GLN A 375 -14.25 16.33 26.42
CA GLN A 375 -14.61 14.98 26.90
C GLN A 375 -14.75 13.99 25.73
N VAL A 376 -15.40 14.40 24.63
CA VAL A 376 -15.53 13.58 23.41
C VAL A 376 -14.15 13.26 22.84
N MET A 377 -13.31 14.28 22.65
CA MET A 377 -11.95 14.07 22.11
C MET A 377 -11.06 13.25 23.03
N GLY A 378 -11.17 13.41 24.34
CA GLY A 378 -10.46 12.60 25.32
C GLY A 378 -10.84 11.11 25.25
N ARG A 379 -12.13 10.79 25.06
CA ARG A 379 -12.62 9.42 24.86
C ARG A 379 -12.17 8.82 23.53
N LEU A 380 -12.29 9.58 22.43
CA LEU A 380 -11.80 9.15 21.12
C LEU A 380 -10.30 8.88 21.17
N LYS A 381 -9.51 9.80 21.73
CA LYS A 381 -8.06 9.63 21.87
C LYS A 381 -7.70 8.36 22.65
N SER A 382 -8.40 8.11 23.75
CA SER A 382 -8.20 6.89 24.54
C SER A 382 -8.54 5.64 23.74
N ALA A 383 -9.61 5.67 22.93
CA ALA A 383 -10.01 4.55 22.08
C ALA A 383 -8.96 4.27 20.97
N PHE A 384 -8.48 5.31 20.26
CA PHE A 384 -7.44 5.16 19.25
C PHE A 384 -6.11 4.63 19.83
N LEU A 385 -5.69 5.14 20.98
CA LEU A 385 -4.46 4.68 21.65
C LEU A 385 -4.60 3.27 22.22
N GLY A 386 -5.80 2.88 22.65
CA GLY A 386 -6.09 1.59 23.26
C GLY A 386 -6.46 0.46 22.29
N CYS A 387 -6.68 0.78 21.01
CA CYS A 387 -7.05 -0.21 20.01
C CYS A 387 -5.83 -1.04 19.57
N GLY A 388 -5.70 -2.27 20.07
CA GLY A 388 -4.56 -3.16 19.77
C GLY A 388 -4.40 -3.43 18.27
N ARG A 389 -5.49 -3.77 17.55
CA ARG A 389 -5.47 -4.03 16.09
C ARG A 389 -4.95 -2.81 15.33
N LEU A 390 -5.41 -1.61 15.64
CA LEU A 390 -4.92 -0.39 14.99
C LEU A 390 -3.43 -0.15 15.28
N GLN A 391 -2.99 -0.35 16.52
CA GLN A 391 -1.58 -0.19 16.88
C GLN A 391 -0.69 -1.20 16.16
N GLU A 392 -1.11 -2.45 15.99
CA GLU A 392 -0.39 -3.48 15.21
C GLU A 392 -0.27 -3.07 13.74
N HIS A 393 -1.35 -2.57 13.12
CA HIS A 393 -1.35 -2.06 11.76
C HIS A 393 -0.39 -0.87 11.59
N MET A 394 -0.38 0.08 12.53
CA MET A 394 0.52 1.23 12.47
C MET A 394 1.98 0.82 12.68
N LEU A 395 2.27 -0.11 13.57
CA LEU A 395 3.61 -0.66 13.73
C LEU A 395 4.07 -1.41 12.47
N PHE A 396 3.17 -2.10 11.79
CA PHE A 396 3.48 -2.73 10.51
C PHE A 396 3.81 -1.68 9.43
N LEU A 397 3.01 -0.60 9.30
CA LEU A 397 3.31 0.52 8.41
C LEU A 397 4.68 1.16 8.72
N LEU A 398 5.02 1.32 10.00
CA LEU A 398 6.31 1.88 10.41
C LEU A 398 7.48 0.93 10.10
N ASN A 399 7.30 -0.38 10.27
CA ASN A 399 8.35 -1.38 10.08
C ASN A 399 8.57 -1.73 8.60
N ARG A 400 7.54 -1.70 7.77
CA ARG A 400 7.58 -2.04 6.35
C ARG A 400 7.53 -0.83 5.44
N GLY A 401 7.32 0.37 6.00
CA GLY A 401 7.09 1.59 5.24
C GLY A 401 8.10 2.70 5.49
N ALA A 402 8.09 3.63 4.54
CA ALA A 402 8.86 4.86 4.50
C ALA A 402 8.12 5.91 3.65
N LEU A 403 8.60 7.15 3.62
CA LEU A 403 8.07 8.18 2.71
C LEU A 403 8.50 7.96 1.25
N TYR A 404 9.61 7.29 1.03
CA TYR A 404 10.11 6.91 -0.29
C TYR A 404 10.95 5.63 -0.20
N LYS A 405 11.19 5.01 -1.36
CA LYS A 405 12.11 3.89 -1.51
C LYS A 405 12.81 3.95 -2.87
N VAL A 406 14.06 3.53 -2.90
CA VAL A 406 14.76 3.18 -4.14
C VAL A 406 14.81 1.67 -4.23
N ALA A 407 14.36 1.11 -5.33
CA ALA A 407 14.34 -0.34 -5.58
C ALA A 407 14.58 -0.66 -7.06
N ASN A 408 15.66 -1.35 -7.35
CA ASN A 408 16.00 -1.84 -8.70
C ASN A 408 15.90 -0.74 -9.79
N GLY A 409 16.49 0.43 -9.53
CA GLY A 409 16.46 1.57 -10.45
C GLY A 409 15.18 2.40 -10.40
N ASN A 410 14.19 2.02 -9.62
CA ASN A 410 12.94 2.76 -9.47
C ASN A 410 12.93 3.58 -8.17
N LEU A 411 12.59 4.87 -8.28
CA LEU A 411 12.31 5.75 -7.17
C LEU A 411 10.81 5.74 -6.90
N LEU A 412 10.43 5.25 -5.72
CA LEU A 412 9.06 5.04 -5.30
C LEU A 412 8.69 6.06 -4.23
N TYR A 413 7.60 6.79 -4.43
CA TYR A 413 6.94 7.64 -3.42
C TYR A 413 5.50 7.87 -3.80
N HIS A 414 4.66 8.24 -2.83
CA HIS A 414 3.23 8.38 -3.07
C HIS A 414 2.88 9.65 -3.86
N GLY A 415 3.25 10.81 -3.37
CA GLY A 415 2.77 12.11 -3.86
C GLY A 415 3.73 12.81 -4.83
N CYS A 416 4.53 13.77 -4.35
CA CYS A 416 5.41 14.60 -5.18
C CYS A 416 6.71 14.95 -4.45
N VAL A 417 7.73 15.28 -5.21
CA VAL A 417 8.91 16.01 -4.67
C VAL A 417 8.61 17.50 -4.83
N PRO A 418 8.45 18.29 -3.74
CA PRO A 418 8.09 19.69 -3.85
C PRO A 418 9.09 20.50 -4.69
N LEU A 419 8.59 21.20 -5.73
CA LEU A 419 9.38 22.00 -6.65
C LEU A 419 8.87 23.45 -6.68
N LYS A 420 9.79 24.37 -7.01
CA LYS A 420 9.49 25.73 -7.44
C LYS A 420 9.12 25.75 -8.93
N GLU A 421 8.61 26.88 -9.43
CA GLU A 421 8.20 27.04 -10.83
C GLU A 421 9.35 26.90 -11.84
N ASP A 422 10.59 27.13 -11.40
CA ASP A 422 11.81 26.93 -12.19
C ASP A 422 12.35 25.48 -12.18
N GLY A 423 11.61 24.56 -11.57
CA GLY A 423 11.99 23.15 -11.41
C GLY A 423 13.07 22.90 -10.35
N SER A 424 13.54 23.89 -9.61
CA SER A 424 14.42 23.69 -8.46
C SER A 424 13.65 23.15 -7.27
N PHE A 425 14.33 22.44 -6.34
CA PHE A 425 13.67 21.91 -5.15
C PHE A 425 13.18 23.03 -4.23
N GLU A 426 11.94 22.89 -3.76
CA GLU A 426 11.35 23.79 -2.76
C GLU A 426 12.12 23.67 -1.42
N GLU A 427 12.34 24.80 -0.80
CA GLU A 427 12.97 24.90 0.51
C GLU A 427 11.90 24.94 1.61
N VAL A 428 11.93 23.94 2.49
CA VAL A 428 10.93 23.76 3.53
C VAL A 428 11.54 23.96 4.91
N LEU A 429 10.97 24.87 5.68
CA LEU A 429 11.36 25.12 7.06
C LEU A 429 10.73 24.08 7.99
N VAL A 430 11.53 23.23 8.61
CA VAL A 430 11.07 22.21 9.58
C VAL A 430 11.81 22.46 10.91
N TYR A 431 11.08 22.95 11.90
CA TYR A 431 11.61 23.28 13.24
C TYR A 431 12.95 24.03 13.21
N GLY A 432 12.97 25.20 12.52
CA GLY A 432 14.10 26.10 12.47
C GLY A 432 15.25 25.70 11.54
N ARG A 433 15.09 24.63 10.75
CA ARG A 433 16.07 24.21 9.73
C ARG A 433 15.42 24.03 8.37
N ILE A 434 16.12 24.41 7.32
CA ILE A 434 15.67 24.29 5.94
C ILE A 434 16.12 22.94 5.37
N PHE A 435 15.17 22.24 4.73
CA PHE A 435 15.39 20.98 4.03
C PHE A 435 14.78 21.05 2.64
N ARG A 436 15.31 20.26 1.69
CA ARG A 436 14.81 20.14 0.32
C ARG A 436 15.11 18.75 -0.24
N GLY A 437 14.43 18.37 -1.30
CA GLY A 437 14.65 17.10 -2.00
C GLY A 437 14.64 15.90 -1.05
N LYS A 438 15.60 14.99 -1.22
CA LYS A 438 15.76 13.79 -0.40
C LYS A 438 15.90 14.09 1.11
N ALA A 439 16.66 15.15 1.46
CA ALA A 439 16.87 15.52 2.86
C ALA A 439 15.56 15.92 3.57
N LEU A 440 14.58 16.48 2.85
CA LEU A 440 13.25 16.76 3.39
C LEU A 440 12.54 15.44 3.76
N TYR A 441 12.52 14.45 2.88
CA TYR A 441 11.92 13.15 3.13
C TYR A 441 12.54 12.45 4.35
N ASP A 442 13.88 12.36 4.39
CA ASP A 442 14.62 11.75 5.50
C ASP A 442 14.30 12.44 6.85
N ARG A 443 14.16 13.77 6.81
CA ARG A 443 13.84 14.55 8.00
C ARG A 443 12.41 14.35 8.48
N LEU A 444 11.46 14.39 7.58
CA LEU A 444 10.05 14.14 7.91
C LEU A 444 9.85 12.74 8.47
N GLU A 445 10.44 11.72 7.86
CA GLU A 445 10.38 10.34 8.35
C GLU A 445 10.95 10.22 9.77
N THR A 446 12.03 10.92 10.07
CA THR A 446 12.59 10.96 11.43
C THR A 446 11.54 11.46 12.45
N PHE A 447 10.76 12.48 12.12
CA PHE A 447 9.70 12.99 13.01
C PHE A 447 8.50 12.03 13.11
N VAL A 448 8.08 11.41 11.99
CA VAL A 448 7.04 10.39 12.00
C VAL A 448 7.41 9.27 13.00
N ARG A 449 8.63 8.75 12.92
CA ARG A 449 9.11 7.70 13.84
C ARG A 449 9.19 8.18 15.29
N ARG A 450 9.53 9.45 15.54
CA ARG A 450 9.55 10.04 16.89
C ARG A 450 8.18 10.11 17.54
N ALA A 451 7.10 10.29 16.75
CA ALA A 451 5.74 10.29 17.28
C ALA A 451 5.40 8.99 18.03
N PHE A 452 5.96 7.86 17.58
CA PHE A 452 5.71 6.53 18.13
C PHE A 452 6.78 6.08 19.12
N PHE A 453 8.05 6.25 18.81
CA PHE A 453 9.14 5.59 19.51
C PHE A 453 9.91 6.48 20.48
N SER A 454 9.73 7.80 20.46
CA SER A 454 10.45 8.68 21.38
C SER A 454 9.91 8.57 22.80
N THR A 455 10.80 8.47 23.77
CA THR A 455 10.46 8.59 25.20
C THR A 455 10.27 10.04 25.65
N ASN A 456 10.77 11.01 24.88
CA ASN A 456 10.63 12.44 25.17
C ASN A 456 9.25 12.95 24.72
N PRO A 457 8.41 13.48 25.64
CA PRO A 457 7.08 13.97 25.30
C PRO A 457 7.08 15.09 24.24
N ARG A 458 8.05 15.99 24.26
CA ARG A 458 8.19 17.06 23.28
C ARG A 458 8.47 16.50 21.88
N HIS A 459 9.36 15.54 21.75
CA HIS A 459 9.63 14.90 20.45
C HIS A 459 8.42 14.15 19.92
N ARG A 460 7.61 13.54 20.79
CA ARG A 460 6.35 12.91 20.37
C ARG A 460 5.33 13.95 19.89
N GLU A 461 5.22 15.09 20.55
CA GLU A 461 4.35 16.17 20.12
C GLU A 461 4.79 16.73 18.79
N GLU A 462 6.09 17.05 18.63
CA GLU A 462 6.67 17.51 17.36
C GLU A 462 6.37 16.51 16.22
N GLY A 463 6.51 15.21 16.48
CA GLY A 463 6.19 14.15 15.53
C GLY A 463 4.71 14.10 15.14
N ARG A 464 3.79 14.24 16.13
CA ARG A 464 2.34 14.30 15.88
C ARG A 464 1.93 15.53 15.07
N ASP A 465 2.54 16.68 15.33
CA ASP A 465 2.28 17.90 14.58
C ASP A 465 2.79 17.78 13.12
N ILE A 466 3.93 17.12 12.91
CA ILE A 466 4.45 16.83 11.56
C ILE A 466 3.55 15.84 10.81
N LEU A 467 3.00 14.80 11.45
CA LEU A 467 2.06 13.88 10.80
C LEU A 467 0.84 14.62 10.26
N TRP A 468 0.30 15.56 11.04
CA TRP A 468 -0.79 16.41 10.55
C TRP A 468 -0.32 17.37 9.45
N TRP A 469 0.88 17.97 9.56
CA TRP A 469 1.42 18.83 8.51
C TRP A 469 1.65 18.08 7.20
N ILE A 470 2.16 16.85 7.25
CA ILE A 470 2.33 16.01 6.06
C ILE A 470 0.97 15.76 5.37
N TRP A 471 -0.10 15.62 6.14
CA TRP A 471 -1.46 15.45 5.61
C TRP A 471 -1.95 16.64 4.78
N CYS A 472 -1.69 17.89 5.18
CA CYS A 472 -2.35 19.06 4.61
C CYS A 472 -1.44 20.27 4.35
N GLY A 473 -0.16 20.19 4.63
CA GLY A 473 0.78 21.31 4.48
C GLY A 473 1.09 21.62 3.02
N LYS A 474 1.15 22.91 2.67
CA LYS A 474 1.40 23.40 1.30
C LYS A 474 2.64 22.80 0.63
N GLN A 475 3.71 22.62 1.39
CA GLN A 475 5.00 22.10 0.91
C GLN A 475 5.20 20.62 1.27
N SER A 476 4.12 19.94 1.69
CA SER A 476 4.18 18.52 2.00
C SER A 476 4.38 17.68 0.74
N PRO A 477 5.32 16.71 0.77
CA PRO A 477 5.53 15.80 -0.34
C PRO A 477 4.36 14.85 -0.60
N LEU A 478 3.46 14.66 0.38
CA LEU A 478 2.31 13.78 0.23
C LEU A 478 1.03 14.52 -0.16
N PHE A 479 0.94 15.81 0.13
CA PHE A 479 -0.25 16.59 -0.19
C PHE A 479 -0.18 17.27 -1.57
N GLY A 480 0.95 17.90 -1.90
CA GLY A 480 1.25 18.43 -3.24
C GLY A 480 0.32 19.52 -3.75
N LYS A 481 -0.30 20.33 -2.86
CA LYS A 481 -1.17 21.47 -3.19
C LYS A 481 -0.92 22.64 -2.26
N ASP A 482 -1.34 23.83 -2.68
CA ASP A 482 -1.16 25.08 -1.93
C ASP A 482 -2.03 25.18 -0.67
N LYS A 483 -3.25 24.63 -0.70
CA LYS A 483 -4.18 24.56 0.42
C LYS A 483 -5.12 23.38 0.30
N MET A 484 -5.71 22.99 1.42
CA MET A 484 -6.81 22.04 1.48
C MET A 484 -8.10 22.80 1.86
N ALA A 485 -8.94 23.08 0.89
CA ALA A 485 -10.17 23.89 1.03
C ALA A 485 -11.29 23.08 1.72
N THR A 486 -11.12 22.72 2.99
CA THR A 486 -12.10 21.90 3.72
C THR A 486 -13.26 22.73 4.23
N PHE A 487 -12.98 23.83 4.95
CA PHE A 487 -13.99 24.75 5.46
C PHE A 487 -14.81 25.38 4.33
N GLU A 488 -14.12 25.86 3.31
CA GLU A 488 -14.73 26.52 2.14
C GLU A 488 -15.72 25.59 1.43
N ARG A 489 -15.38 24.30 1.26
CA ARG A 489 -16.25 23.32 0.60
C ARG A 489 -17.52 22.98 1.37
N TYR A 490 -17.53 23.17 2.68
CA TYR A 490 -18.73 22.96 3.50
C TYR A 490 -19.58 24.23 3.57
N PHE A 491 -18.96 25.39 3.76
CA PHE A 491 -19.67 26.58 4.18
C PHE A 491 -19.84 27.65 3.11
N LEU A 492 -19.19 27.54 1.95
CA LEU A 492 -19.26 28.55 0.90
C LEU A 492 -19.80 27.95 -0.41
N ALA A 493 -20.61 28.75 -1.10
CA ALA A 493 -21.17 28.41 -2.39
C ALA A 493 -20.20 28.69 -3.55
N GLU A 494 -19.31 29.66 -3.36
CA GLU A 494 -18.43 30.20 -4.39
C GLU A 494 -17.29 29.21 -4.73
N LYS A 495 -17.36 28.63 -5.91
CA LYS A 495 -16.39 27.62 -6.37
C LYS A 495 -14.95 28.12 -6.44
N GLU A 496 -14.74 29.42 -6.60
CA GLU A 496 -13.42 30.04 -6.60
C GLU A 496 -12.68 29.81 -5.27
N THR A 497 -13.41 29.80 -4.15
CA THR A 497 -12.84 29.53 -2.81
C THR A 497 -12.41 28.08 -2.63
N HIS A 498 -12.96 27.15 -3.43
CA HIS A 498 -12.66 25.72 -3.40
C HIS A 498 -11.43 25.36 -4.24
N THR A 499 -10.82 26.32 -4.95
CA THR A 499 -9.67 26.05 -5.82
C THR A 499 -8.43 25.74 -5.00
N GLU A 500 -7.78 24.64 -5.35
CA GLU A 500 -6.53 24.16 -4.76
C GLU A 500 -5.49 24.08 -5.91
N LYS A 501 -4.48 24.96 -5.89
CA LYS A 501 -3.41 24.98 -6.90
C LYS A 501 -2.43 23.84 -6.59
N ARG A 502 -2.09 23.04 -7.61
CA ARG A 502 -1.10 21.97 -7.49
C ARG A 502 0.31 22.52 -7.37
N ASN A 503 1.18 21.73 -6.74
CA ASN A 503 2.61 22.01 -6.75
C ASN A 503 3.15 21.97 -8.20
N PRO A 504 4.08 22.85 -8.59
CA PRO A 504 4.68 22.86 -9.92
C PRO A 504 5.24 21.51 -10.39
N TYR A 505 5.58 20.62 -9.48
CA TYR A 505 5.99 19.25 -9.76
C TYR A 505 5.07 18.56 -10.80
N TYR A 506 3.75 18.68 -10.66
CA TYR A 506 2.80 17.98 -11.54
C TYR A 506 2.77 18.51 -12.98
N ASP A 507 3.12 19.76 -13.17
CA ASP A 507 3.19 20.40 -14.50
C ASP A 507 4.58 20.16 -15.14
N LEU A 508 5.63 20.01 -14.32
CA LEU A 508 7.02 19.83 -14.77
C LEU A 508 7.44 18.36 -14.97
N LEU A 509 6.58 17.40 -14.65
CA LEU A 509 6.90 15.96 -14.77
C LEU A 509 7.18 15.47 -16.17
N ASP A 510 6.76 16.20 -17.22
CA ASP A 510 7.03 15.84 -18.60
C ASP A 510 8.36 16.42 -19.11
N GLU A 511 9.08 17.18 -18.28
CA GLU A 511 10.38 17.73 -18.59
C GLU A 511 11.50 16.75 -18.20
N PRO A 512 12.27 16.20 -19.17
CA PRO A 512 13.31 15.20 -18.88
C PRO A 512 14.35 15.66 -17.88
N GLU A 513 14.77 16.93 -17.95
CA GLU A 513 15.77 17.50 -17.06
C GLU A 513 15.31 17.54 -15.60
N VAL A 514 14.01 17.76 -15.36
CA VAL A 514 13.40 17.76 -14.02
C VAL A 514 13.34 16.34 -13.48
N ALA A 515 12.86 15.39 -14.27
CA ALA A 515 12.79 13.98 -13.87
C ALA A 515 14.20 13.43 -13.53
N GLU A 516 15.20 13.72 -14.38
CA GLU A 516 16.58 13.30 -14.13
C GLU A 516 17.22 14.00 -12.92
N ARG A 517 16.86 15.26 -12.64
CA ARG A 517 17.29 15.98 -11.43
C ARG A 517 16.75 15.32 -10.18
N ILE A 518 15.47 14.94 -10.18
CA ILE A 518 14.84 14.21 -9.07
C ILE A 518 15.54 12.86 -8.88
N LEU A 519 15.70 12.07 -9.92
CA LEU A 519 16.37 10.77 -9.82
C LEU A 519 17.79 10.90 -9.25
N ARG A 520 18.58 11.86 -9.71
CA ARG A 520 19.94 12.12 -9.22
C ARG A 520 19.97 12.52 -7.74
N GLU A 521 19.00 13.31 -7.29
CA GLU A 521 18.87 13.71 -5.87
C GLU A 521 18.69 12.50 -4.95
N PHE A 522 18.00 11.45 -5.44
CA PHE A 522 17.81 10.20 -4.71
C PHE A 522 18.85 9.12 -5.04
N GLY A 523 19.94 9.48 -5.73
CA GLY A 523 21.07 8.61 -6.01
C GLY A 523 20.92 7.72 -7.24
N LEU A 524 19.94 7.98 -8.11
CA LEU A 524 19.68 7.22 -9.34
C LEU A 524 20.21 7.93 -10.58
N GLN A 525 20.89 7.19 -11.46
CA GLN A 525 21.38 7.65 -12.75
C GLN A 525 21.32 6.51 -13.77
N GLY A 526 20.90 6.82 -14.98
CA GLY A 526 20.88 5.85 -16.08
C GLY A 526 19.60 5.85 -16.87
N GLU A 527 19.61 5.10 -17.97
CA GLU A 527 18.49 5.01 -18.90
C GLU A 527 17.28 4.31 -18.27
N HIS A 528 17.51 3.21 -17.55
CA HIS A 528 16.51 2.37 -16.94
C HIS A 528 16.16 2.78 -15.49
N CYS A 529 16.25 4.10 -15.19
CA CYS A 529 15.81 4.63 -13.90
C CYS A 529 14.48 5.34 -14.07
N HIS A 530 13.52 5.03 -13.18
CA HIS A 530 12.16 5.54 -13.27
C HIS A 530 11.69 6.16 -11.96
N ILE A 531 10.78 7.12 -12.05
CA ILE A 531 9.95 7.59 -10.95
C ILE A 531 8.61 6.86 -11.04
N VAL A 532 8.18 6.25 -9.95
CA VAL A 532 6.86 5.60 -9.84
C VAL A 532 6.09 6.25 -8.70
N ASN A 533 4.93 6.83 -8.99
CA ASN A 533 4.11 7.50 -7.99
C ASN A 533 2.60 7.33 -8.23
N GLY A 534 1.79 7.74 -7.23
CA GLY A 534 0.32 7.71 -7.22
C GLY A 534 -0.30 9.09 -6.95
N HIS A 535 -1.27 9.13 -6.02
CA HIS A 535 -1.92 10.31 -5.44
C HIS A 535 -2.81 11.14 -6.38
N VAL A 536 -2.44 11.31 -7.63
CA VAL A 536 -3.22 12.08 -8.60
C VAL A 536 -3.75 11.14 -9.68
N PRO A 537 -5.06 10.84 -9.67
CA PRO A 537 -5.64 9.91 -10.61
C PRO A 537 -5.41 10.30 -12.07
N VAL A 538 -4.96 9.34 -12.87
CA VAL A 538 -4.82 9.47 -14.33
C VAL A 538 -6.22 9.50 -14.94
N LYS A 539 -6.61 10.65 -15.48
CA LYS A 539 -7.93 10.83 -16.07
C LYS A 539 -8.06 10.06 -17.38
N LYS A 540 -9.30 9.67 -17.72
CA LYS A 540 -9.60 9.05 -19.01
C LYS A 540 -9.01 9.88 -20.17
N GLY A 541 -8.22 9.22 -21.03
CA GLY A 541 -7.55 9.85 -22.16
C GLY A 541 -6.17 10.45 -21.87
N GLN A 542 -5.71 10.43 -20.60
CA GLN A 542 -4.34 10.79 -20.25
C GLN A 542 -3.45 9.54 -20.20
N SER A 543 -2.17 9.70 -20.52
CA SER A 543 -1.19 8.61 -20.40
C SER A 543 -0.67 8.50 -18.96
N PRO A 544 -0.65 7.31 -18.36
CA PRO A 544 0.05 7.04 -17.11
C PRO A 544 1.59 7.02 -17.30
N ILE A 545 2.06 6.84 -18.51
CA ILE A 545 3.48 6.84 -18.89
C ILE A 545 3.83 8.24 -19.38
N ARG A 546 4.71 8.93 -18.65
CA ARG A 546 5.09 10.32 -18.90
C ARG A 546 6.60 10.43 -19.13
N CYS A 547 7.04 11.58 -19.63
CA CYS A 547 8.47 11.90 -19.85
C CYS A 547 9.21 10.78 -20.59
N GLY A 548 8.65 10.28 -21.70
CA GLY A 548 9.26 9.21 -22.48
C GLY A 548 9.50 7.89 -21.73
N GLY A 549 8.72 7.62 -20.67
CA GLY A 549 8.86 6.43 -19.83
C GLY A 549 9.61 6.65 -18.52
N LYS A 550 10.26 7.79 -18.32
CA LYS A 550 10.97 8.11 -17.06
C LYS A 550 10.05 8.26 -15.84
N VAL A 551 8.77 8.61 -16.05
CA VAL A 551 7.78 8.80 -14.98
C VAL A 551 6.56 7.94 -15.24
N LEU A 552 6.19 7.14 -14.25
CA LEU A 552 5.07 6.21 -14.27
C LEU A 552 4.09 6.59 -13.15
N VAL A 553 2.96 7.21 -13.53
CA VAL A 553 1.89 7.57 -12.60
C VAL A 553 0.88 6.43 -12.57
N ILE A 554 0.87 5.65 -11.47
CA ILE A 554 0.08 4.42 -11.41
C ILE A 554 -1.23 4.53 -10.63
N ASP A 555 -1.69 5.76 -10.29
CA ASP A 555 -3.01 5.97 -9.73
C ASP A 555 -4.08 5.85 -10.82
N GLY A 556 -4.74 4.70 -10.85
CA GLY A 556 -5.85 4.39 -11.74
C GLY A 556 -7.22 4.52 -11.07
N GLY A 557 -7.26 4.90 -9.79
CA GLY A 557 -8.48 5.06 -9.02
C GLY A 557 -9.17 3.73 -8.68
N PHE A 558 -8.58 2.90 -7.81
CA PHE A 558 -9.25 1.72 -7.24
C PHE A 558 -10.59 2.10 -6.60
N SER A 559 -10.63 3.24 -5.90
CA SER A 559 -11.84 3.73 -5.27
C SER A 559 -12.97 3.93 -6.28
N ARG A 560 -14.12 3.31 -6.00
CA ARG A 560 -15.37 3.44 -6.79
C ARG A 560 -15.74 4.91 -7.06
N ALA A 561 -15.39 5.81 -6.13
CA ALA A 561 -15.64 7.24 -6.25
C ALA A 561 -14.90 7.92 -7.41
N TYR A 562 -13.81 7.31 -7.92
CA TYR A 562 -12.98 7.85 -9.00
C TYR A 562 -13.11 7.11 -10.33
N GLN A 563 -13.64 5.90 -10.35
CA GLN A 563 -13.76 5.07 -11.56
C GLN A 563 -14.51 5.77 -12.70
N GLY A 564 -15.50 6.62 -12.38
CA GLY A 564 -16.17 7.47 -13.37
C GLY A 564 -15.27 8.50 -14.04
N THR A 565 -14.20 8.95 -13.36
CA THR A 565 -13.24 9.96 -13.86
C THR A 565 -12.07 9.29 -14.60
N THR A 566 -11.60 8.16 -14.11
CA THR A 566 -10.44 7.42 -14.66
C THR A 566 -10.85 6.50 -15.81
N GLY A 567 -12.07 5.96 -15.75
CA GLY A 567 -12.59 4.96 -16.71
C GLY A 567 -12.06 3.54 -16.48
N ILE A 568 -11.27 3.33 -15.43
CA ILE A 568 -10.69 2.05 -15.01
C ILE A 568 -10.79 1.92 -13.48
N ALA A 569 -10.42 0.77 -12.95
CA ALA A 569 -10.43 0.46 -11.52
C ALA A 569 -9.02 0.17 -10.98
N GLY A 570 -8.04 0.97 -11.35
CA GLY A 570 -6.68 0.87 -10.85
C GLY A 570 -5.67 0.41 -11.89
N TYR A 571 -4.40 0.63 -11.56
CA TYR A 571 -3.25 0.09 -12.28
C TYR A 571 -2.44 -0.85 -11.39
N THR A 572 -1.80 -1.85 -12.01
CA THR A 572 -0.62 -2.52 -11.45
C THR A 572 0.54 -2.34 -12.41
N LEU A 573 1.64 -1.77 -11.93
CA LEU A 573 2.90 -1.84 -12.65
C LEU A 573 3.58 -3.16 -12.29
N THR A 574 4.06 -3.91 -13.28
CA THR A 574 4.79 -5.16 -13.09
C THR A 574 6.20 -5.02 -13.61
N PHE A 575 7.20 -5.38 -12.82
CA PHE A 575 8.60 -5.38 -13.20
C PHE A 575 9.18 -6.79 -13.06
N ASN A 576 9.61 -7.37 -14.16
CA ASN A 576 10.16 -8.72 -14.20
C ASN A 576 11.41 -8.80 -15.08
N SER A 577 11.89 -10.00 -15.35
CA SER A 577 13.10 -10.21 -16.15
C SER A 577 13.02 -9.72 -17.60
N THR A 578 11.86 -9.37 -18.14
CA THR A 578 11.68 -8.88 -19.52
C THR A 578 11.42 -7.39 -19.61
N GLY A 579 11.15 -6.70 -18.49
CA GLY A 579 10.94 -5.26 -18.44
C GLY A 579 9.81 -4.82 -17.54
N LEU A 580 9.38 -3.57 -17.71
CA LEU A 580 8.29 -2.91 -17.01
C LEU A 580 7.01 -2.96 -17.85
N ARG A 581 5.90 -3.32 -17.24
CA ARG A 581 4.59 -3.37 -17.90
C ARG A 581 3.51 -2.83 -16.97
N LEU A 582 2.73 -1.91 -17.49
CA LEU A 582 1.56 -1.39 -16.80
C LEU A 582 0.31 -2.20 -17.21
N VAL A 583 -0.48 -2.57 -16.22
CA VAL A 583 -1.73 -3.33 -16.37
C VAL A 583 -2.85 -2.46 -15.84
N ALA A 584 -3.82 -2.11 -16.69
CA ALA A 584 -5.02 -1.38 -16.32
C ALA A 584 -6.13 -2.37 -15.98
N HIS A 585 -6.77 -2.21 -14.82
CA HIS A 585 -7.87 -3.06 -14.36
C HIS A 585 -9.22 -2.44 -14.69
N ARG A 586 -10.16 -3.24 -15.19
CA ARG A 586 -11.57 -2.85 -15.28
C ARG A 586 -12.26 -3.00 -13.93
N PRO A 587 -13.39 -2.30 -13.69
CA PRO A 587 -14.12 -2.44 -12.45
C PRO A 587 -14.44 -3.90 -12.10
N PHE A 588 -14.19 -4.25 -10.85
CA PHE A 588 -14.54 -5.55 -10.28
C PHE A 588 -15.99 -5.51 -9.80
N THR A 589 -16.76 -6.52 -10.14
CA THR A 589 -18.18 -6.58 -9.80
C THR A 589 -18.35 -6.99 -8.34
N SER A 590 -18.02 -8.24 -8.04
CA SER A 590 -18.01 -8.81 -6.69
C SER A 590 -17.24 -10.13 -6.66
N THR A 591 -16.86 -10.56 -5.47
CA THR A 591 -16.27 -11.88 -5.24
C THR A 591 -17.24 -13.00 -5.60
N GLU A 592 -18.53 -12.84 -5.29
CA GLU A 592 -19.58 -13.82 -5.58
C GLU A 592 -19.76 -14.03 -7.11
N ASP A 593 -19.76 -12.95 -7.89
CA ASP A 593 -19.84 -13.02 -9.35
C ASP A 593 -18.58 -13.70 -9.94
N ALA A 594 -17.39 -13.38 -9.43
CA ALA A 594 -16.14 -14.02 -9.87
C ALA A 594 -16.13 -15.54 -9.61
N ILE A 595 -16.69 -16.01 -8.50
CA ILE A 595 -16.76 -17.43 -8.15
C ILE A 595 -17.80 -18.17 -9.01
N SER A 596 -18.99 -17.59 -9.17
CA SER A 596 -20.13 -18.24 -9.84
C SER A 596 -19.96 -18.29 -11.36
N THR A 597 -19.48 -17.20 -11.97
CA THR A 597 -19.38 -17.08 -13.44
C THR A 597 -17.98 -17.34 -13.98
N GLY A 598 -16.96 -17.43 -13.10
CA GLY A 598 -15.56 -17.44 -13.50
C GLY A 598 -15.08 -16.10 -14.07
N ALA A 599 -15.82 -15.01 -13.80
CA ALA A 599 -15.42 -13.67 -14.21
C ALA A 599 -14.08 -13.29 -13.58
N ASP A 600 -13.21 -12.68 -14.38
CA ASP A 600 -11.95 -12.16 -13.92
C ASP A 600 -11.88 -10.66 -14.23
N ILE A 601 -11.04 -9.92 -13.53
CA ILE A 601 -10.78 -8.53 -13.88
C ILE A 601 -10.12 -8.52 -15.26
N HIS A 602 -10.80 -8.00 -16.25
CA HIS A 602 -10.20 -7.75 -17.55
C HIS A 602 -9.08 -6.71 -17.39
N SER A 603 -7.87 -7.12 -17.75
CA SER A 603 -6.69 -6.29 -17.64
C SER A 603 -6.13 -6.02 -19.02
N GLU A 604 -6.04 -4.74 -19.37
CA GLU A 604 -5.40 -4.30 -20.62
C GLU A 604 -3.93 -3.98 -20.32
N ARG A 605 -3.02 -4.52 -21.14
CA ARG A 605 -1.60 -4.23 -21.02
C ARG A 605 -1.27 -2.95 -21.77
N VAL A 606 -0.73 -2.00 -21.05
CA VAL A 606 -0.05 -0.83 -21.59
C VAL A 606 1.45 -1.08 -21.44
N MET A 607 2.20 -1.10 -22.51
CA MET A 607 3.64 -1.35 -22.44
C MET A 607 4.37 -0.12 -21.90
N ALA A 608 5.21 -0.29 -20.89
CA ALA A 608 6.05 0.78 -20.37
C ALA A 608 7.47 0.70 -20.95
N GLU A 609 8.14 -0.45 -20.84
CA GLU A 609 9.48 -0.66 -21.37
C GLU A 609 9.78 -2.16 -21.52
N ASP A 610 10.28 -2.58 -22.68
CA ASP A 610 10.84 -3.91 -22.88
C ASP A 610 12.38 -3.83 -22.95
N TYR A 611 13.05 -4.67 -22.16
CA TYR A 611 14.50 -4.73 -22.19
C TYR A 611 15.01 -5.61 -23.34
N THR A 612 16.09 -5.18 -23.97
CA THR A 612 16.72 -5.90 -25.08
C THR A 612 17.33 -7.24 -24.68
N ARG A 613 17.70 -7.38 -23.41
CA ARG A 613 18.14 -8.65 -22.80
C ARG A 613 17.32 -8.98 -21.55
N ARG A 614 17.22 -10.26 -21.26
CA ARG A 614 16.55 -10.70 -20.04
C ARG A 614 17.38 -10.32 -18.81
N LEU A 615 16.77 -9.63 -17.86
CA LEU A 615 17.38 -9.29 -16.57
C LEU A 615 17.55 -10.53 -15.70
N THR A 616 18.66 -10.57 -14.98
CA THR A 616 18.98 -11.60 -13.98
C THR A 616 18.93 -11.02 -12.57
N VAL A 617 19.05 -11.85 -11.55
CA VAL A 617 19.23 -11.40 -10.17
C VAL A 617 20.48 -10.52 -10.05
N GLY A 618 21.53 -10.81 -10.81
CA GLY A 618 22.74 -10.00 -10.86
C GLY A 618 22.52 -8.55 -11.29
N ASP A 619 21.42 -8.23 -11.97
CA ASP A 619 21.09 -6.87 -12.41
C ASP A 619 20.23 -6.10 -11.39
N THR A 620 20.05 -6.62 -10.17
CA THR A 620 19.18 -6.07 -9.12
C THR A 620 19.99 -5.64 -7.89
N ASP A 621 19.36 -4.85 -7.00
CA ASP A 621 19.93 -4.46 -5.70
C ASP A 621 20.31 -5.71 -4.85
N ILE A 622 19.50 -6.78 -4.94
CA ILE A 622 19.83 -8.07 -4.31
C ILE A 622 21.12 -8.62 -4.91
N GLY A 623 21.29 -8.51 -6.25
CA GLY A 623 22.49 -8.96 -6.93
C GLY A 623 23.75 -8.21 -6.50
N GLU A 624 23.63 -6.92 -6.22
CA GLU A 624 24.72 -6.11 -5.65
C GLU A 624 25.10 -6.62 -4.27
N SER A 625 24.16 -6.80 -3.37
CA SER A 625 24.39 -7.37 -2.03
C SER A 625 24.98 -8.79 -2.09
N LEU A 626 24.58 -9.62 -3.07
CA LEU A 626 25.16 -10.95 -3.26
C LEU A 626 26.62 -10.87 -3.72
N ARG A 627 26.99 -9.93 -4.60
CA ARG A 627 28.38 -9.73 -5.02
C ARG A 627 29.26 -9.28 -3.85
N GLU A 628 28.79 -8.34 -3.02
CA GLU A 628 29.50 -7.94 -1.80
C GLU A 628 29.74 -9.16 -0.91
N ARG A 629 28.71 -9.99 -0.72
CA ARG A 629 28.83 -11.22 0.09
C ARG A 629 29.80 -12.25 -0.51
N ILE A 630 29.82 -12.41 -1.82
CA ILE A 630 30.76 -13.28 -2.53
C ILE A 630 32.19 -12.77 -2.33
N GLN A 631 32.41 -11.47 -2.38
CA GLN A 631 33.72 -10.87 -2.15
C GLN A 631 34.20 -11.13 -0.71
N GLU A 632 33.37 -10.86 0.30
CA GLU A 632 33.69 -11.14 1.72
C GLU A 632 34.06 -12.61 1.95
N LEU A 633 33.29 -13.53 1.37
CA LEU A 633 33.57 -14.97 1.47
C LEU A 633 34.84 -15.38 0.70
N SER A 634 35.16 -14.69 -0.39
CA SER A 634 36.40 -14.93 -1.14
C SER A 634 37.63 -14.49 -0.35
N GLU A 635 37.55 -13.37 0.37
CA GLU A 635 38.57 -12.90 1.29
C GLU A 635 38.75 -13.88 2.46
N LEU A 636 37.67 -14.42 3.03
CA LEU A 636 37.73 -15.47 4.05
C LEU A 636 38.40 -16.75 3.50
N LEU A 637 38.02 -17.15 2.29
CA LEU A 637 38.60 -18.34 1.62
C LEU A 637 40.11 -18.19 1.42
N GLU A 638 40.55 -16.99 1.05
CA GLU A 638 41.97 -16.67 0.91
C GLU A 638 42.68 -16.68 2.26
N ALA A 639 42.07 -16.14 3.32
CA ALA A 639 42.57 -16.14 4.68
C ALA A 639 42.75 -17.57 5.24
N TYR A 640 41.89 -18.53 4.88
CA TYR A 640 42.08 -19.95 5.18
C TYR A 640 43.26 -20.53 4.41
N ARG A 641 43.37 -20.23 3.11
CA ARG A 641 44.42 -20.80 2.23
C ARG A 641 45.82 -20.33 2.60
N ASN A 642 45.97 -19.09 3.03
CA ASN A 642 47.24 -18.48 3.44
C ASN A 642 47.58 -18.69 4.94
N GLY A 643 46.66 -19.31 5.70
CA GLY A 643 46.85 -19.59 7.13
C GLY A 643 46.65 -18.41 8.08
N THR A 644 46.12 -17.27 7.59
CA THR A 644 45.77 -16.12 8.43
C THR A 644 44.66 -16.47 9.42
N ILE A 645 43.70 -17.26 8.99
CA ILE A 645 42.64 -17.87 9.82
C ILE A 645 42.70 -19.36 9.73
N ALA A 646 42.58 -20.06 10.85
CA ALA A 646 42.53 -21.51 10.89
C ALA A 646 41.10 -22.03 10.67
N GLU A 647 40.96 -23.11 9.89
CA GLU A 647 39.67 -23.81 9.80
C GLU A 647 39.27 -24.37 11.16
N LYS A 648 37.98 -24.24 11.48
CA LYS A 648 37.37 -24.90 12.65
C LYS A 648 36.84 -26.26 12.17
N LYS A 649 37.54 -27.37 12.59
CA LYS A 649 37.11 -28.73 12.29
C LYS A 649 35.93 -29.19 13.12
#